data_266787a3d347ecd66bbaf0a709e9847b
#
_entry.id   266787a3d347ecd66bbaf0a709e9847b
#
_cell.length_a   1.000
_cell.length_b   1.000
_cell.length_c   1.000
_cell.angle_alpha   90.00
_cell.angle_beta   90.00
_cell.angle_gamma   90.00
#
_symmetry.space_group_name_H-M   'P 1'
#
loop_
_entity.id
_entity.type
_entity.pdbx_description
1 polymer ?
#
loop_
_entity_poly.entity_id
_entity_poly.type
_entity_poly.pdbx_seq_one_letter_code
_entity_poly.pdbx_strand_id
1 'polypeptide(L)'
;MTYEIEKLENDIYVVFEKGKKWRHPAKAITAAFDTETLTYIDGKIKSNRYIFNKLKGCTDNEKRQRLRCDVWAWQCYDEQNGFFMTNNFDTFVTYHALAGYKHVWCYNATFDFAQIDYKILVESKEKWRQHKRKDENSKAYNKSQPWTYESLHNAEGARYSYKLWIPYRDPVNRHKHVHACDYRDFMKILPGGLERLLSELDVEDADGNKIRKLKMDYQNVKVEKLTQDELNYCCNDVKGLYFAIKKFDKTVKEQTGNECSIFGNGTNIMTAGGLAKAELLRSMYPLEKNKRDRVKKYQKDHPVSEAQDKFFRKTYLYRGAICTLNKKYKGKLLTKKLFKRKMNRYDVNSEYPFAMDSIEDLIGKPLTMTMQYYLANKKEYKKDYEVIFLCNHITGFLRDGMIATWYDCRLKEYVETIEEDYRHCIFEDELDEYEKWYDLDYSVEKVILYKKGQYVFRNFVRNNFEKKNKAKRENLVALSKFSKLQLNSSYGKLAERIEKKTGHYEENPETGCVHFVEDETETSTSSMLSVVVGSKITSFARCYILSKIREICGCDKNGKSLVAEKFVYIDTDSIHAFADYNGDAFKLGELKCEAECEAVKYIMPKTYIDIVSIENGIVKSYEIHSKGLATTIVTKKLQQYKKLTLKRIDKIFNYGQKFLTLQAMNVRGGKVLIPVEKYLARPECAEDLYLESGYNGMFLNER
;
A
#
# COMPACT_ATOMS: atom_id res chain seq x y z
N MET A 1 9.75 -29.94 17.26
CA MET A 1 11.16 -29.88 16.80
C MET A 1 12.06 -29.81 18.02
N THR A 2 13.26 -30.35 17.95
CA THR A 2 14.28 -30.24 19.00
C THR A 2 15.43 -29.41 18.43
N TYR A 3 16.03 -28.57 19.29
CA TYR A 3 17.08 -27.63 18.88
C TYR A 3 18.36 -27.89 19.66
N GLU A 4 19.48 -27.52 19.07
CA GLU A 4 20.79 -27.50 19.70
C GLU A 4 21.25 -26.04 19.84
N ILE A 5 21.88 -25.72 20.98
CA ILE A 5 22.43 -24.41 21.27
C ILE A 5 23.95 -24.55 21.41
N GLU A 6 24.69 -23.82 20.60
CA GLU A 6 26.13 -23.74 20.64
C GLU A 6 26.58 -22.34 21.08
N LYS A 7 27.45 -22.25 22.07
CA LYS A 7 28.09 -21.00 22.49
C LYS A 7 29.45 -20.91 21.77
N LEU A 8 29.63 -19.79 21.05
CA LEU A 8 30.89 -19.39 20.41
C LEU A 8 31.66 -18.42 21.29
N GLU A 9 32.81 -17.93 20.81
CA GLU A 9 33.56 -16.85 21.45
C GLU A 9 32.74 -15.55 21.53
N ASN A 10 33.09 -14.66 22.46
CA ASN A 10 32.47 -13.36 22.67
C ASN A 10 30.93 -13.39 22.93
N ASP A 11 30.47 -14.41 23.67
CA ASP A 11 29.05 -14.59 24.02
C ASP A 11 28.08 -14.63 22.80
N ILE A 12 28.58 -15.12 21.66
CA ILE A 12 27.79 -15.44 20.49
C ILE A 12 27.13 -16.80 20.68
N TYR A 13 25.81 -16.85 20.49
CA TYR A 13 25.01 -18.06 20.55
C TYR A 13 24.47 -18.39 19.17
N VAL A 14 24.52 -19.68 18.81
CA VAL A 14 23.92 -20.23 17.60
C VAL A 14 22.95 -21.31 18.00
N VAL A 15 21.73 -21.22 17.49
CA VAL A 15 20.66 -22.20 17.69
C VAL A 15 20.28 -22.79 16.34
N PHE A 16 20.18 -24.09 16.26
CA PHE A 16 19.82 -24.77 15.02
C PHE A 16 19.03 -26.04 15.30
N GLU A 17 18.31 -26.51 14.30
CA GLU A 17 17.52 -27.73 14.40
C GLU A 17 18.42 -28.96 14.57
N LYS A 18 18.09 -29.84 15.52
CA LYS A 18 18.87 -31.03 15.84
C LYS A 18 19.03 -31.92 14.61
N GLY A 19 20.30 -32.34 14.39
CA GLY A 19 20.68 -33.15 13.23
C GLY A 19 21.04 -32.35 11.97
N LYS A 20 20.86 -31.02 11.98
CA LYS A 20 21.33 -30.11 10.92
C LYS A 20 22.75 -29.60 11.20
N LYS A 21 23.47 -29.19 10.16
CA LYS A 21 24.88 -28.76 10.26
C LYS A 21 25.02 -27.28 9.86
N TRP A 22 24.90 -26.36 10.79
CA TRP A 22 24.93 -24.93 10.49
C TRP A 22 26.27 -24.44 9.91
N ARG A 23 27.39 -25.08 10.22
CA ARG A 23 28.74 -24.76 9.65
C ARG A 23 28.91 -25.25 8.21
N HIS A 24 28.13 -26.23 7.80
CA HIS A 24 28.14 -26.85 6.48
C HIS A 24 26.71 -27.00 5.95
N PRO A 25 25.96 -25.88 5.80
CA PRO A 25 24.58 -25.96 5.36
C PRO A 25 24.48 -26.49 3.94
N ALA A 26 23.39 -27.18 3.64
CA ALA A 26 23.04 -27.54 2.28
C ALA A 26 22.74 -26.28 1.46
N LYS A 27 23.08 -26.31 0.16
CA LYS A 27 22.81 -25.16 -0.70
C LYS A 27 21.31 -25.03 -0.93
N ALA A 28 20.76 -23.88 -0.56
CA ALA A 28 19.38 -23.48 -0.78
C ALA A 28 19.34 -22.09 -1.42
N ILE A 29 18.24 -21.77 -2.12
CA ILE A 29 18.16 -20.53 -2.90
C ILE A 29 17.35 -19.47 -2.16
N THR A 30 16.35 -19.91 -1.41
CA THR A 30 15.38 -19.03 -0.74
C THR A 30 15.25 -19.43 0.72
N ALA A 31 15.24 -18.41 1.59
CA ALA A 31 14.90 -18.55 3.01
C ALA A 31 13.89 -17.49 3.42
N ALA A 32 13.20 -17.71 4.53
CA ALA A 32 12.49 -16.66 5.26
C ALA A 32 13.33 -16.24 6.47
N PHE A 33 13.26 -14.97 6.87
CA PHE A 33 13.93 -14.44 8.05
C PHE A 33 13.05 -13.48 8.84
N ASP A 34 13.41 -13.30 10.09
CA ASP A 34 12.77 -12.34 11.01
C ASP A 34 13.78 -11.93 12.08
N THR A 35 13.49 -10.84 12.80
CA THR A 35 14.33 -10.36 13.90
C THR A 35 13.51 -10.19 15.17
N GLU A 36 14.06 -10.61 16.30
CA GLU A 36 13.45 -10.40 17.60
C GLU A 36 14.23 -9.37 18.41
N THR A 37 13.50 -8.43 19.00
CA THR A 37 14.09 -7.24 19.60
C THR A 37 13.59 -6.97 21.01
N LEU A 38 14.45 -6.37 21.85
CA LEU A 38 14.07 -5.83 23.16
C LEU A 38 14.16 -4.29 23.13
N THR A 39 13.17 -3.63 23.72
CA THR A 39 13.15 -2.17 23.85
C THR A 39 13.55 -1.78 25.28
N TYR A 40 14.54 -0.90 25.36
CA TYR A 40 15.03 -0.34 26.61
C TYR A 40 14.65 1.14 26.72
N ILE A 41 14.28 1.56 27.92
CA ILE A 41 14.18 2.95 28.30
C ILE A 41 15.12 3.23 29.48
N ASP A 42 15.98 4.24 29.36
CA ASP A 42 17.00 4.57 30.38
C ASP A 42 17.82 3.33 30.81
N GLY A 43 18.18 2.48 29.85
CA GLY A 43 18.96 1.25 30.07
C GLY A 43 18.19 0.06 30.68
N LYS A 44 16.86 0.15 30.84
CA LYS A 44 16.04 -0.91 31.47
C LYS A 44 14.87 -1.32 30.58
N ILE A 45 14.56 -2.62 30.54
CA ILE A 45 13.34 -3.13 29.93
C ILE A 45 12.16 -2.78 30.85
N LYS A 46 11.12 -2.18 30.29
CA LYS A 46 9.93 -1.73 31.04
C LYS A 46 8.66 -1.94 30.22
N SER A 47 7.52 -2.02 30.93
CA SER A 47 6.20 -2.12 30.30
C SER A 47 5.85 -0.89 29.47
N ASN A 48 5.02 -1.06 28.44
CA ASN A 48 4.53 0.04 27.59
C ASN A 48 3.87 1.16 28.40
N ARG A 49 3.17 0.85 29.50
CA ARG A 49 2.58 1.85 30.39
C ARG A 49 3.64 2.71 31.08
N TYR A 50 4.73 2.10 31.54
CA TYR A 50 5.86 2.84 32.14
C TYR A 50 6.54 3.73 31.10
N ILE A 51 6.82 3.19 29.89
CA ILE A 51 7.42 3.93 28.78
C ILE A 51 6.55 5.15 28.43
N PHE A 52 5.24 4.96 28.28
CA PHE A 52 4.30 6.05 28.02
C PHE A 52 4.39 7.17 29.06
N ASN A 53 4.29 6.83 30.35
CA ASN A 53 4.32 7.82 31.43
C ASN A 53 5.65 8.60 31.48
N LYS A 54 6.76 7.93 31.18
CA LYS A 54 8.11 8.53 31.21
C LYS A 54 8.43 9.38 30.00
N LEU A 55 7.81 9.10 28.84
CA LEU A 55 8.01 9.83 27.60
C LEU A 55 6.93 10.91 27.36
N LYS A 56 5.94 11.02 28.22
CA LYS A 56 4.90 12.04 28.11
C LYS A 56 5.50 13.44 28.27
N GLY A 57 5.27 14.29 27.27
CA GLY A 57 5.84 15.66 27.21
C GLY A 57 7.26 15.76 26.66
N CYS A 58 7.96 14.65 26.43
CA CYS A 58 9.27 14.66 25.79
C CYS A 58 9.16 14.96 24.28
N THR A 59 10.09 15.73 23.76
CA THR A 59 10.31 15.90 22.30
C THR A 59 10.76 14.57 21.67
N ASP A 60 10.68 14.48 20.36
CA ASP A 60 11.11 13.24 19.69
C ASP A 60 12.62 12.99 19.82
N ASN A 61 13.46 14.03 19.89
CA ASN A 61 14.88 13.87 20.14
C ASN A 61 15.17 13.37 21.57
N GLU A 62 14.49 13.88 22.58
CA GLU A 62 14.60 13.39 23.97
C GLU A 62 14.15 11.92 24.08
N LYS A 63 13.07 11.54 23.37
CA LYS A 63 12.62 10.14 23.31
C LYS A 63 13.70 9.24 22.71
N ARG A 64 14.31 9.66 21.58
CA ARG A 64 15.38 8.89 20.91
C ARG A 64 16.63 8.72 21.76
N GLN A 65 16.99 9.72 22.56
CA GLN A 65 18.13 9.64 23.49
C GLN A 65 17.90 8.64 24.62
N ARG A 66 16.65 8.49 25.08
CA ARG A 66 16.28 7.63 26.21
C ARG A 66 15.95 6.19 25.80
N LEU A 67 15.61 5.97 24.53
CA LEU A 67 15.21 4.67 24.00
C LEU A 67 16.36 4.00 23.27
N ARG A 68 16.44 2.69 23.41
CA ARG A 68 17.34 1.81 22.67
C ARG A 68 16.62 0.52 22.29
N CYS A 69 17.04 -0.04 21.18
CA CYS A 69 16.61 -1.35 20.71
C CYS A 69 17.81 -2.29 20.60
N ASP A 70 17.70 -3.48 21.11
CA ASP A 70 18.71 -4.54 20.91
C ASP A 70 18.06 -5.74 20.22
N VAL A 71 18.68 -6.20 19.15
CA VAL A 71 18.30 -7.45 18.48
C VAL A 71 18.93 -8.61 19.27
N TRP A 72 18.08 -9.44 19.84
CA TRP A 72 18.53 -10.63 20.56
C TRP A 72 18.47 -11.90 19.70
N ALA A 73 17.68 -11.89 18.61
CA ALA A 73 17.64 -13.01 17.67
C ALA A 73 17.57 -12.51 16.21
N TRP A 74 18.49 -13.00 15.42
CA TRP A 74 18.48 -13.02 13.96
C TRP A 74 18.14 -14.44 13.56
N GLN A 75 17.01 -14.68 12.92
CA GLN A 75 16.49 -16.02 12.69
C GLN A 75 16.10 -16.24 11.23
N CYS A 76 16.27 -17.46 10.74
CA CYS A 76 15.80 -17.84 9.41
C CYS A 76 15.38 -19.30 9.33
N TYR A 77 14.68 -19.64 8.27
CA TYR A 77 14.22 -21.00 7.97
C TYR A 77 14.27 -21.27 6.46
N ASP A 78 14.74 -22.43 6.10
CA ASP A 78 14.48 -23.07 4.83
C ASP A 78 14.24 -24.58 5.04
N GLU A 79 13.63 -25.24 4.06
CA GLU A 79 13.20 -26.64 4.18
C GLU A 79 14.38 -27.64 4.21
N GLN A 80 15.55 -27.28 3.67
CA GLN A 80 16.73 -28.17 3.63
C GLN A 80 17.55 -28.12 4.93
N ASN A 81 17.75 -26.88 5.44
CA ASN A 81 18.60 -26.64 6.62
C ASN A 81 17.80 -26.52 7.92
N GLY A 82 16.45 -26.38 7.83
CA GLY A 82 15.60 -26.17 8.99
C GLY A 82 15.77 -24.77 9.61
N PHE A 83 15.56 -24.67 10.90
CA PHE A 83 15.66 -23.43 11.65
C PHE A 83 17.10 -23.10 12.03
N PHE A 84 17.49 -21.85 11.84
CA PHE A 84 18.76 -21.28 12.29
C PHE A 84 18.51 -19.92 12.97
N MET A 85 19.16 -19.69 14.11
CA MET A 85 19.09 -18.43 14.84
C MET A 85 20.43 -18.08 15.50
N THR A 86 20.73 -16.79 15.62
CA THR A 86 21.90 -16.30 16.35
C THR A 86 21.64 -14.89 16.90
N ASN A 87 22.36 -14.50 17.94
CA ASN A 87 22.37 -13.13 18.46
C ASN A 87 23.38 -12.20 17.75
N ASN A 88 24.12 -12.72 16.76
CA ASN A 88 25.17 -11.98 16.09
C ASN A 88 24.89 -11.77 14.59
N PHE A 89 24.87 -10.52 14.13
CA PHE A 89 24.56 -10.18 12.74
C PHE A 89 25.58 -10.74 11.73
N ASP A 90 26.86 -10.67 12.04
CA ASP A 90 27.90 -11.18 11.13
C ASP A 90 27.81 -12.69 10.94
N THR A 91 27.55 -13.43 12.01
CA THR A 91 27.31 -14.88 11.97
C THR A 91 26.07 -15.18 11.13
N PHE A 92 25.00 -14.42 11.30
CA PHE A 92 23.75 -14.57 10.55
C PHE A 92 23.95 -14.40 9.04
N VAL A 93 24.54 -13.27 8.61
CA VAL A 93 24.75 -13.03 7.17
C VAL A 93 25.79 -13.99 6.56
N THR A 94 26.79 -14.40 7.35
CA THR A 94 27.77 -15.40 6.90
C THR A 94 27.12 -16.77 6.69
N TYR A 95 26.21 -17.18 7.58
CA TYR A 95 25.41 -18.40 7.38
C TYR A 95 24.59 -18.33 6.08
N HIS A 96 23.96 -17.18 5.76
CA HIS A 96 23.23 -17.00 4.51
C HIS A 96 24.13 -17.17 3.27
N ALA A 97 25.36 -16.66 3.34
CA ALA A 97 26.33 -16.85 2.26
C ALA A 97 26.79 -18.31 2.13
N LEU A 98 27.01 -18.99 3.26
CA LEU A 98 27.34 -20.43 3.29
C LEU A 98 26.22 -21.29 2.73
N ALA A 99 24.98 -21.04 3.11
CA ALA A 99 23.77 -21.69 2.58
C ALA A 99 23.50 -21.37 1.10
N GLY A 100 24.04 -20.25 0.60
CA GLY A 100 23.91 -19.86 -0.80
C GLY A 100 22.57 -19.21 -1.13
N TYR A 101 21.90 -18.60 -0.14
CA TYR A 101 20.61 -17.92 -0.37
C TYR A 101 20.78 -16.74 -1.30
N LYS A 102 20.03 -16.76 -2.41
CA LYS A 102 19.92 -15.62 -3.33
C LYS A 102 18.84 -14.64 -2.89
N HIS A 103 17.73 -15.14 -2.35
CA HIS A 103 16.59 -14.37 -1.93
C HIS A 103 16.18 -14.75 -0.51
N VAL A 104 16.10 -13.75 0.36
CA VAL A 104 15.75 -13.94 1.77
C VAL A 104 14.55 -13.03 2.07
N TRP A 105 13.43 -13.60 2.46
CA TRP A 105 12.16 -12.89 2.63
C TRP A 105 11.84 -12.65 4.09
N CYS A 106 11.46 -11.43 4.43
CA CYS A 106 10.82 -11.10 5.70
C CYS A 106 9.36 -10.65 5.47
N TYR A 107 8.67 -10.35 6.55
CA TYR A 107 7.32 -9.82 6.51
C TYR A 107 7.21 -8.55 7.32
N ASN A 108 6.93 -7.42 6.66
CA ASN A 108 6.99 -6.08 7.22
C ASN A 108 8.42 -5.61 7.52
N ALA A 109 9.25 -5.61 6.50
CA ALA A 109 10.67 -5.25 6.54
C ALA A 109 11.00 -3.88 7.18
N THR A 110 10.00 -3.06 7.45
CA THR A 110 10.19 -1.75 8.08
C THR A 110 10.96 -1.82 9.40
N PHE A 111 10.80 -2.91 10.15
CA PHE A 111 11.54 -3.17 11.38
C PHE A 111 12.87 -3.85 11.10
N ASP A 112 12.86 -5.01 10.45
CA ASP A 112 14.05 -5.81 10.18
C ASP A 112 15.13 -5.04 9.42
N PHE A 113 14.75 -4.27 8.41
CA PHE A 113 15.69 -3.45 7.66
C PHE A 113 16.24 -2.26 8.47
N ALA A 114 15.49 -1.74 9.43
CA ALA A 114 16.03 -0.72 10.33
C ALA A 114 17.09 -1.28 11.29
N GLN A 115 16.97 -2.57 11.66
CA GLN A 115 17.99 -3.28 12.44
C GLN A 115 19.26 -3.50 11.59
N ILE A 116 19.08 -3.94 10.33
CA ILE A 116 20.20 -4.12 9.38
C ILE A 116 20.93 -2.79 9.16
N ASP A 117 20.19 -1.67 8.94
CA ASP A 117 20.81 -0.36 8.77
C ASP A 117 21.66 0.04 9.96
N TYR A 118 21.14 -0.12 11.17
CA TYR A 118 21.88 0.25 12.37
C TYR A 118 23.18 -0.57 12.49
N LYS A 119 23.12 -1.87 12.19
CA LYS A 119 24.32 -2.72 12.17
C LYS A 119 25.34 -2.28 11.13
N ILE A 120 24.89 -1.91 9.93
CA ILE A 120 25.77 -1.55 8.81
C ILE A 120 26.28 -0.13 8.91
N LEU A 121 25.40 0.85 9.20
CA LEU A 121 25.69 2.27 9.11
C LEU A 121 26.27 2.88 10.41
N VAL A 122 26.04 2.21 11.56
CA VAL A 122 26.46 2.72 12.86
C VAL A 122 27.47 1.78 13.53
N GLU A 123 27.05 0.54 13.87
CA GLU A 123 27.91 -0.36 14.64
C GLU A 123 29.12 -0.91 13.86
N SER A 124 28.98 -1.12 12.56
CA SER A 124 30.01 -1.72 11.70
C SER A 124 30.34 -0.84 10.49
N LYS A 125 30.22 0.49 10.61
CA LYS A 125 30.43 1.43 9.51
C LYS A 125 31.82 1.35 8.87
N GLU A 126 32.84 0.99 9.64
CA GLU A 126 34.20 0.81 9.12
C GLU A 126 34.35 -0.44 8.22
N LYS A 127 33.45 -1.41 8.40
CA LYS A 127 33.47 -2.67 7.67
C LYS A 127 32.63 -2.64 6.40
N TRP A 128 31.42 -2.04 6.48
CA TRP A 128 30.45 -2.03 5.39
C TRP A 128 30.56 -0.77 4.56
N ARG A 129 30.41 -0.92 3.23
CA ARG A 129 30.44 0.19 2.26
C ARG A 129 29.29 0.08 1.28
N GLN A 130 28.83 1.21 0.75
CA GLN A 130 27.87 1.21 -0.35
C GLN A 130 28.45 0.51 -1.57
N HIS A 131 27.68 -0.37 -2.19
CA HIS A 131 28.11 -1.10 -3.37
C HIS A 131 28.20 -0.15 -4.58
N LYS A 132 29.38 -0.02 -5.16
CA LYS A 132 29.58 0.82 -6.35
C LYS A 132 29.10 0.04 -7.58
N ARG A 133 28.07 0.54 -8.24
CA ARG A 133 27.66 0.07 -9.55
C ARG A 133 28.75 0.43 -10.57
N LYS A 134 28.82 -0.35 -11.65
CA LYS A 134 29.75 -0.11 -12.75
C LYS A 134 29.47 1.27 -13.36
N ASP A 135 30.48 2.11 -13.37
CA ASP A 135 30.52 3.26 -14.24
C ASP A 135 30.68 2.74 -15.68
N GLU A 136 29.82 3.16 -16.64
CA GLU A 136 29.79 2.61 -18.01
C GLU A 136 31.14 2.68 -18.75
N ASN A 137 32.04 3.55 -18.29
CA ASN A 137 33.37 3.77 -18.83
C ASN A 137 34.50 2.98 -18.13
N SER A 138 34.22 2.18 -17.11
CA SER A 138 35.25 1.45 -16.36
C SER A 138 35.41 0.01 -16.85
N LYS A 139 36.59 -0.34 -17.41
CA LYS A 139 36.93 -1.71 -17.83
C LYS A 139 37.19 -2.68 -16.66
N ALA A 140 37.39 -2.20 -15.44
CA ALA A 140 37.75 -2.98 -14.27
C ALA A 140 36.62 -3.01 -13.23
N TYR A 141 35.49 -3.61 -13.61
CA TYR A 141 34.41 -3.87 -12.66
C TYR A 141 34.67 -5.17 -11.89
N ASN A 142 35.00 -5.06 -10.62
CA ASN A 142 35.11 -6.22 -9.76
C ASN A 142 33.73 -6.59 -9.20
N LYS A 143 33.13 -7.69 -9.71
CA LYS A 143 31.83 -8.21 -9.25
C LYS A 143 31.83 -8.65 -7.79
N SER A 144 32.99 -8.83 -7.19
CA SER A 144 33.17 -9.32 -5.83
C SER A 144 33.67 -8.22 -4.89
N GLN A 145 32.80 -7.23 -4.58
CA GLN A 145 33.10 -6.24 -3.54
C GLN A 145 32.61 -6.81 -2.19
N PRO A 146 33.52 -7.31 -1.32
CA PRO A 146 33.11 -7.87 -0.03
C PRO A 146 32.66 -6.77 0.93
N TRP A 147 31.74 -7.13 1.81
CA TRP A 147 31.17 -6.24 2.82
C TRP A 147 30.59 -4.95 2.20
N THR A 148 29.82 -5.12 1.12
CA THR A 148 29.11 -4.01 0.51
C THR A 148 27.61 -4.24 0.53
N TYR A 149 26.84 -3.14 0.47
CA TYR A 149 25.39 -3.18 0.50
C TYR A 149 24.77 -2.25 -0.55
N GLU A 150 23.54 -2.55 -0.94
CA GLU A 150 22.68 -1.71 -1.77
C GLU A 150 21.26 -1.82 -1.22
N SER A 151 20.59 -0.68 -0.97
CA SER A 151 19.18 -0.65 -0.58
C SER A 151 18.33 -0.04 -1.69
N LEU A 152 17.15 -0.63 -1.93
CA LEU A 152 16.14 -0.10 -2.82
C LEU A 152 14.95 0.39 -1.99
N HIS A 153 14.60 1.66 -2.13
CA HIS A 153 13.52 2.32 -1.41
C HIS A 153 12.73 3.26 -2.32
N ASN A 154 11.57 3.74 -1.85
CA ASN A 154 10.81 4.80 -2.51
C ASN A 154 11.27 6.18 -2.04
N ALA A 155 10.66 7.23 -2.59
CA ALA A 155 10.92 8.63 -2.25
C ALA A 155 10.72 8.98 -0.76
N GLU A 156 9.94 8.19 -0.03
CA GLU A 156 9.62 8.39 1.39
C GLU A 156 10.49 7.51 2.31
N GLY A 157 11.50 6.83 1.75
CA GLY A 157 12.38 5.93 2.49
C GLY A 157 11.78 4.55 2.80
N ALA A 158 10.60 4.18 2.27
CA ALA A 158 10.08 2.83 2.44
C ALA A 158 10.89 1.84 1.60
N ARG A 159 11.53 0.86 2.24
CA ARG A 159 12.43 -0.08 1.57
C ARG A 159 11.68 -1.21 0.89
N TYR A 160 12.17 -1.60 -0.29
CA TYR A 160 11.70 -2.77 -1.05
C TYR A 160 12.63 -3.95 -0.96
N SER A 161 13.95 -3.69 -0.98
CA SER A 161 14.97 -4.72 -0.84
C SER A 161 16.27 -4.18 -0.24
N TYR A 162 17.05 -5.12 0.30
CA TYR A 162 18.38 -4.88 0.84
C TYR A 162 19.31 -5.95 0.31
N LYS A 163 20.30 -5.59 -0.51
CA LYS A 163 21.24 -6.54 -1.07
C LYS A 163 22.59 -6.43 -0.41
N LEU A 164 23.11 -7.54 0.08
CA LEU A 164 24.38 -7.64 0.79
C LEU A 164 25.35 -8.52 0.03
N TRP A 165 26.58 -8.07 -0.14
CA TRP A 165 27.70 -8.87 -0.68
C TRP A 165 28.59 -9.31 0.46
N ILE A 166 28.49 -10.57 0.82
CA ILE A 166 29.03 -11.16 2.03
C ILE A 166 30.21 -12.07 1.67
N PRO A 167 31.44 -11.79 2.16
CA PRO A 167 32.55 -12.71 1.99
C PRO A 167 32.39 -13.92 2.91
N TYR A 168 32.69 -15.09 2.39
CA TYR A 168 32.76 -16.31 3.17
C TYR A 168 33.92 -17.19 2.71
N ARG A 169 34.31 -18.11 3.54
CA ARG A 169 35.29 -19.15 3.19
C ARG A 169 34.54 -20.45 3.02
N ASP A 170 34.68 -21.06 1.84
CA ASP A 170 34.06 -22.35 1.55
C ASP A 170 34.59 -23.40 2.57
N PRO A 171 33.70 -24.10 3.27
CA PRO A 171 34.12 -25.04 4.32
C PRO A 171 34.84 -26.26 3.78
N VAL A 172 34.69 -26.63 2.52
CA VAL A 172 35.28 -27.81 1.89
C VAL A 172 36.64 -27.47 1.31
N ASN A 173 36.69 -26.52 0.36
CA ASN A 173 37.92 -26.19 -0.37
C ASN A 173 38.73 -25.03 0.21
N ARG A 174 38.21 -24.36 1.26
CA ARG A 174 38.82 -23.23 1.96
C ARG A 174 39.02 -21.95 1.12
N HIS A 175 38.55 -21.93 -0.11
CA HIS A 175 38.61 -20.73 -0.95
C HIS A 175 37.72 -19.59 -0.40
N LYS A 176 38.21 -18.38 -0.58
CA LYS A 176 37.43 -17.15 -0.26
C LYS A 176 36.48 -16.83 -1.41
N HIS A 177 35.22 -16.61 -1.10
CA HIS A 177 34.18 -16.22 -2.04
C HIS A 177 33.41 -15.00 -1.53
N VAL A 178 32.70 -14.34 -2.42
CA VAL A 178 31.71 -13.30 -2.08
C VAL A 178 30.37 -13.74 -2.63
N HIS A 179 29.37 -13.79 -1.78
CA HIS A 179 28.01 -14.16 -2.13
C HIS A 179 27.07 -12.97 -1.99
N ALA A 180 26.14 -12.79 -2.94
CA ALA A 180 25.15 -11.74 -2.92
C ALA A 180 23.80 -12.29 -2.45
N CYS A 181 23.32 -11.83 -1.29
CA CYS A 181 21.99 -12.12 -0.75
C CYS A 181 21.08 -10.91 -0.96
N ASP A 182 19.88 -11.13 -1.46
CA ASP A 182 18.85 -10.10 -1.69
C ASP A 182 17.69 -10.29 -0.72
N TYR A 183 17.61 -9.44 0.30
CA TYR A 183 16.58 -9.43 1.34
C TYR A 183 15.38 -8.65 0.84
N ARG A 184 14.17 -9.20 0.98
CA ARG A 184 12.93 -8.65 0.40
C ARG A 184 11.77 -8.70 1.38
N ASP A 185 10.80 -7.82 1.18
CA ASP A 185 9.58 -7.74 2.00
C ASP A 185 8.39 -8.38 1.28
N PHE A 186 7.91 -9.51 1.79
CA PHE A 186 6.75 -10.20 1.22
C PHE A 186 5.43 -9.42 1.42
N MET A 187 5.37 -8.54 2.42
CA MET A 187 4.21 -7.65 2.62
C MET A 187 4.01 -6.69 1.43
N LYS A 188 5.06 -6.40 0.63
CA LYS A 188 4.95 -5.64 -0.62
C LYS A 188 4.24 -6.40 -1.75
N ILE A 189 4.09 -7.71 -1.61
CA ILE A 189 3.32 -8.58 -2.52
C ILE A 189 1.94 -8.85 -1.93
N LEU A 190 1.86 -9.36 -0.70
CA LEU A 190 0.60 -9.60 0.00
C LEU A 190 0.54 -8.78 1.29
N PRO A 191 -0.13 -7.61 1.28
CA PRO A 191 -0.25 -6.76 2.46
C PRO A 191 -1.19 -7.36 3.51
N GLY A 192 -0.93 -7.02 4.78
CA GLY A 192 -1.73 -7.45 5.93
C GLY A 192 -0.87 -7.79 7.14
N GLY A 193 -1.40 -8.56 8.07
CA GLY A 193 -0.66 -9.15 9.20
C GLY A 193 -0.26 -10.59 8.91
N LEU A 194 0.89 -11.06 9.44
CA LEU A 194 1.37 -12.44 9.23
C LEU A 194 0.34 -13.48 9.73
N GLU A 195 -0.27 -13.27 10.90
CA GLU A 195 -1.30 -14.15 11.44
C GLU A 195 -2.48 -14.34 10.47
N ARG A 196 -2.94 -13.23 9.89
CA ARG A 196 -3.99 -13.25 8.89
C ARG A 196 -3.56 -13.96 7.62
N LEU A 197 -2.34 -13.72 7.14
CA LEU A 197 -1.77 -14.37 5.96
C LEU A 197 -1.71 -15.89 6.12
N LEU A 198 -1.17 -16.38 7.25
CA LEU A 198 -1.08 -17.81 7.55
C LEU A 198 -2.45 -18.47 7.62
N SER A 199 -3.42 -17.79 8.24
CA SER A 199 -4.79 -18.28 8.34
C SER A 199 -5.50 -18.33 6.99
N GLU A 200 -5.44 -17.24 6.22
CA GLU A 200 -6.17 -17.12 4.95
C GLU A 200 -5.58 -18.00 3.83
N LEU A 201 -4.28 -18.18 3.80
CA LEU A 201 -3.64 -19.14 2.88
C LEU A 201 -3.73 -20.58 3.37
N ASP A 202 -4.24 -20.82 4.58
CA ASP A 202 -4.28 -22.14 5.22
C ASP A 202 -2.92 -22.86 5.11
N VAL A 203 -1.88 -22.22 5.66
CA VAL A 203 -0.50 -22.64 5.48
C VAL A 203 -0.22 -23.91 6.24
N GLU A 204 0.42 -24.87 5.57
CA GLU A 204 0.86 -26.15 6.11
C GLU A 204 2.37 -26.33 5.90
N ASP A 205 3.03 -27.05 6.80
CA ASP A 205 4.42 -27.45 6.63
C ASP A 205 4.55 -28.67 5.68
N ALA A 206 5.79 -29.18 5.54
CA ALA A 206 6.07 -30.32 4.67
C ALA A 206 5.35 -31.63 5.12
N ASP A 207 5.02 -31.72 6.40
CA ASP A 207 4.34 -32.88 7.00
C ASP A 207 2.81 -32.71 7.01
N GLY A 208 2.28 -31.61 6.46
CA GLY A 208 0.85 -31.31 6.41
C GLY A 208 0.29 -30.69 7.71
N ASN A 209 1.15 -30.31 8.66
CA ASN A 209 0.71 -29.65 9.89
C ASN A 209 0.40 -28.17 9.65
N LYS A 210 -0.78 -27.71 10.10
CA LYS A 210 -1.17 -26.31 9.96
C LYS A 210 -0.33 -25.40 10.82
N ILE A 211 0.19 -24.34 10.22
CA ILE A 211 1.00 -23.32 10.91
C ILE A 211 0.09 -22.13 11.27
N ARG A 212 0.13 -21.71 12.53
CA ARG A 212 -0.58 -20.53 13.06
C ARG A 212 0.40 -19.69 13.87
N LYS A 213 0.19 -18.36 13.90
CA LYS A 213 1.05 -17.48 14.69
C LYS A 213 0.90 -17.79 16.18
N LEU A 214 2.03 -17.99 16.86
CA LEU A 214 2.10 -18.16 18.32
C LEU A 214 2.14 -16.79 19.02
N LYS A 215 1.98 -16.78 20.34
CA LYS A 215 2.13 -15.57 21.18
C LYS A 215 3.25 -15.79 22.16
N MET A 216 4.07 -14.76 22.37
CA MET A 216 5.19 -14.79 23.29
C MET A 216 5.26 -13.52 24.12
N ASP A 217 5.71 -13.66 25.38
CA ASP A 217 6.03 -12.52 26.26
C ASP A 217 7.54 -12.23 26.22
N TYR A 218 7.90 -11.11 25.60
CA TYR A 218 9.30 -10.72 25.38
C TYR A 218 10.01 -10.10 26.59
N GLN A 219 9.35 -9.93 27.74
CA GLN A 219 9.90 -9.11 28.84
C GLN A 219 11.10 -9.75 29.55
N ASN A 220 11.29 -11.07 29.45
CA ASN A 220 12.28 -11.83 30.21
C ASN A 220 13.15 -12.78 29.39
N VAL A 221 13.24 -12.59 28.08
CA VAL A 221 14.01 -13.48 27.19
C VAL A 221 15.50 -13.36 27.46
N LYS A 222 16.16 -14.49 27.63
CA LYS A 222 17.63 -14.62 27.73
C LYS A 222 18.11 -15.65 26.72
N VAL A 223 18.93 -15.22 25.74
CA VAL A 223 19.38 -16.07 24.62
C VAL A 223 20.10 -17.32 25.12
N GLU A 224 20.87 -17.20 26.20
CA GLU A 224 21.60 -18.32 26.82
C GLU A 224 20.69 -19.34 27.51
N LYS A 225 19.43 -19.02 27.72
CA LYS A 225 18.46 -19.85 28.48
C LYS A 225 17.08 -19.89 27.82
N LEU A 226 17.05 -19.94 26.49
CA LEU A 226 15.79 -20.01 25.74
C LEU A 226 15.04 -21.32 26.08
N THR A 227 13.77 -21.16 26.39
CA THR A 227 12.86 -22.29 26.57
C THR A 227 12.47 -22.91 25.23
N GLN A 228 11.99 -24.15 25.25
CA GLN A 228 11.47 -24.80 24.06
C GLN A 228 10.31 -24.02 23.41
N ASP A 229 9.46 -23.36 24.21
CA ASP A 229 8.34 -22.57 23.72
C ASP A 229 8.79 -21.29 23.03
N GLU A 230 9.83 -20.62 23.54
CA GLU A 230 10.44 -19.46 22.89
C GLU A 230 11.11 -19.85 21.56
N LEU A 231 11.80 -20.97 21.50
CA LEU A 231 12.39 -21.50 20.26
C LEU A 231 11.32 -21.91 19.24
N ASN A 232 10.25 -22.55 19.72
CA ASN A 232 9.12 -22.90 18.86
C ASN A 232 8.43 -21.66 18.30
N TYR A 233 8.28 -20.58 19.10
CA TYR A 233 7.76 -19.31 18.65
C TYR A 233 8.61 -18.73 17.53
N CYS A 234 9.92 -18.57 17.77
CA CYS A 234 10.87 -18.03 16.80
C CYS A 234 10.87 -18.83 15.48
N CYS A 235 10.95 -20.17 15.58
CA CYS A 235 10.91 -21.04 14.41
C CYS A 235 9.58 -20.92 13.64
N ASN A 236 8.47 -20.86 14.37
CA ASN A 236 7.13 -20.87 13.76
C ASN A 236 6.88 -19.65 12.86
N ASP A 237 7.35 -18.45 13.24
CA ASP A 237 7.16 -17.24 12.45
C ASP A 237 7.90 -17.31 11.10
N VAL A 238 9.20 -17.70 11.09
CA VAL A 238 9.97 -17.82 9.86
C VAL A 238 9.58 -19.04 9.02
N LYS A 239 9.24 -20.17 9.67
CA LYS A 239 8.72 -21.38 9.00
C LYS A 239 7.39 -21.10 8.32
N GLY A 240 6.48 -20.43 9.03
CA GLY A 240 5.17 -20.03 8.50
C GLY A 240 5.29 -19.13 7.28
N LEU A 241 6.16 -18.12 7.36
CA LEU A 241 6.42 -17.21 6.25
C LEU A 241 7.00 -17.96 5.03
N TYR A 242 7.97 -18.85 5.24
CA TYR A 242 8.56 -19.64 4.16
C TYR A 242 7.52 -20.44 3.38
N PHE A 243 6.67 -21.21 4.09
CA PHE A 243 5.63 -22.02 3.44
C PHE A 243 4.50 -21.15 2.84
N ALA A 244 4.18 -20.00 3.41
CA ALA A 244 3.22 -19.06 2.83
C ALA A 244 3.70 -18.55 1.47
N ILE A 245 4.98 -18.15 1.36
CA ILE A 245 5.60 -17.70 0.11
C ILE A 245 5.62 -18.83 -0.91
N LYS A 246 6.06 -20.03 -0.51
CA LYS A 246 6.11 -21.22 -1.37
C LYS A 246 4.74 -21.59 -1.94
N LYS A 247 3.70 -21.56 -1.08
CA LYS A 247 2.30 -21.84 -1.48
C LYS A 247 1.75 -20.78 -2.45
N PHE A 248 2.00 -19.50 -2.19
CA PHE A 248 1.55 -18.43 -3.07
C PHE A 248 2.31 -18.41 -4.40
N ASP A 249 3.61 -18.71 -4.41
CA ASP A 249 4.43 -18.80 -5.62
C ASP A 249 3.92 -19.86 -6.61
N LYS A 250 3.41 -20.99 -6.09
CA LYS A 250 2.76 -21.99 -6.93
C LYS A 250 1.62 -21.38 -7.75
N THR A 251 0.74 -20.62 -7.08
CA THR A 251 -0.35 -19.89 -7.77
C THR A 251 0.20 -18.86 -8.76
N VAL A 252 1.23 -18.10 -8.39
CA VAL A 252 1.85 -17.12 -9.29
C VAL A 252 2.37 -17.80 -10.55
N LYS A 253 3.12 -18.88 -10.43
CA LYS A 253 3.66 -19.64 -11.57
C LYS A 253 2.57 -20.22 -12.46
N GLU A 254 1.58 -20.87 -11.88
CA GLU A 254 0.45 -21.45 -12.60
C GLU A 254 -0.31 -20.39 -13.42
N GLN A 255 -0.60 -19.24 -12.81
CA GLN A 255 -1.35 -18.18 -13.45
C GLN A 255 -0.56 -17.39 -14.49
N THR A 256 0.77 -17.34 -14.37
CA THR A 256 1.66 -16.58 -15.27
C THR A 256 2.40 -17.46 -16.29
N GLY A 257 2.06 -18.74 -16.38
CA GLY A 257 2.75 -19.67 -17.29
C GLY A 257 4.25 -19.77 -16.98
N ASN A 258 4.63 -19.70 -15.71
CA ASN A 258 6.02 -19.68 -15.19
C ASN A 258 6.86 -18.45 -15.57
N GLU A 259 6.29 -17.40 -16.15
CA GLU A 259 7.03 -16.15 -16.41
C GLU A 259 7.36 -15.37 -15.13
N CYS A 260 6.50 -15.44 -14.11
CA CYS A 260 6.69 -14.77 -12.83
C CYS A 260 6.88 -15.78 -11.71
N SER A 261 7.76 -15.42 -10.78
CA SER A 261 8.02 -16.20 -9.57
C SER A 261 8.50 -15.28 -8.44
N ILE A 262 8.16 -15.67 -7.21
CA ILE A 262 8.62 -15.04 -5.97
C ILE A 262 9.50 -15.98 -5.15
N PHE A 263 9.69 -17.23 -5.58
CA PHE A 263 10.40 -18.27 -4.84
C PHE A 263 11.35 -19.07 -5.76
N GLY A 264 12.52 -19.42 -5.25
CA GLY A 264 13.49 -20.25 -5.96
C GLY A 264 14.29 -19.51 -7.05
N ASN A 265 14.83 -20.24 -8.02
CA ASN A 265 15.73 -19.70 -9.05
C ASN A 265 15.07 -18.71 -10.00
N GLY A 266 13.77 -18.86 -10.23
CA GLY A 266 12.99 -18.00 -11.12
C GLY A 266 12.50 -16.70 -10.51
N THR A 267 12.90 -16.37 -9.28
CA THR A 267 12.42 -15.19 -8.54
C THR A 267 12.76 -13.89 -9.27
N ASN A 268 11.73 -13.20 -9.77
CA ASN A 268 11.85 -11.97 -10.56
C ASN A 268 10.85 -10.88 -10.14
N ILE A 269 9.99 -11.16 -9.14
CA ILE A 269 8.96 -10.27 -8.63
C ILE A 269 9.27 -9.87 -7.19
N MET A 270 9.16 -8.56 -6.89
CA MET A 270 9.36 -8.01 -5.54
C MET A 270 8.10 -7.32 -4.99
N THR A 271 7.16 -6.95 -5.84
CA THR A 271 5.98 -6.17 -5.44
C THR A 271 4.72 -6.60 -6.18
N ALA A 272 3.57 -6.36 -5.56
CA ALA A 272 2.25 -6.53 -6.18
C ALA A 272 2.14 -5.83 -7.54
N GLY A 273 2.55 -4.57 -7.59
CA GLY A 273 2.52 -3.79 -8.82
C GLY A 273 3.46 -4.33 -9.92
N GLY A 274 4.62 -4.91 -9.51
CA GLY A 274 5.53 -5.56 -10.46
C GLY A 274 4.92 -6.82 -11.10
N LEU A 275 4.16 -7.58 -10.31
CA LEU A 275 3.42 -8.76 -10.77
C LEU A 275 2.28 -8.35 -11.71
N ALA A 276 1.45 -7.38 -11.30
CA ALA A 276 0.34 -6.88 -12.10
C ALA A 276 0.79 -6.31 -13.45
N LYS A 277 1.90 -5.56 -13.46
CA LYS A 277 2.52 -5.04 -14.68
C LYS A 277 2.95 -6.14 -15.65
N ALA A 278 3.58 -7.20 -15.15
CA ALA A 278 4.02 -8.31 -16.00
C ALA A 278 2.83 -8.98 -16.68
N GLU A 279 1.76 -9.25 -15.94
CA GLU A 279 0.53 -9.86 -16.46
C GLU A 279 -0.23 -8.93 -17.41
N LEU A 280 -0.34 -7.65 -17.08
CA LEU A 280 -1.00 -6.66 -17.93
C LEU A 280 -0.30 -6.57 -19.29
N LEU A 281 1.04 -6.43 -19.31
CA LEU A 281 1.82 -6.41 -20.56
C LEU A 281 1.69 -7.71 -21.36
N ARG A 282 1.63 -8.87 -20.70
CA ARG A 282 1.43 -10.15 -21.36
C ARG A 282 0.06 -10.22 -22.04
N SER A 283 -0.96 -9.71 -21.38
CA SER A 283 -2.32 -9.66 -21.94
C SER A 283 -2.46 -8.68 -23.09
N MET A 284 -1.80 -7.51 -23.01
CA MET A 284 -1.82 -6.49 -24.08
C MET A 284 -1.03 -6.93 -25.33
N TYR A 285 0.08 -7.61 -25.13
CA TYR A 285 1.02 -7.98 -26.22
C TYR A 285 1.34 -9.48 -26.20
N PRO A 286 0.35 -10.35 -26.48
CA PRO A 286 0.52 -11.80 -26.37
C PRO A 286 1.48 -12.38 -27.40
N LEU A 287 1.73 -11.68 -28.52
CA LEU A 287 2.64 -12.11 -29.58
C LEU A 287 4.12 -11.85 -29.24
N GLU A 288 4.40 -10.96 -28.30
CA GLU A 288 5.77 -10.64 -27.89
C GLU A 288 6.32 -11.69 -26.94
N LYS A 289 7.46 -12.29 -27.27
CA LYS A 289 8.03 -13.47 -26.61
C LYS A 289 8.45 -13.24 -25.15
N ASN A 290 8.87 -12.00 -24.81
CA ASN A 290 9.42 -11.73 -23.49
C ASN A 290 9.04 -10.32 -22.97
N LYS A 291 9.23 -10.11 -21.67
CA LYS A 291 8.88 -8.86 -20.97
C LYS A 291 9.56 -7.63 -21.59
N ARG A 292 10.82 -7.73 -22.05
CA ARG A 292 11.55 -6.59 -22.61
C ARG A 292 10.93 -6.11 -23.91
N ASP A 293 10.54 -7.04 -24.78
CA ASP A 293 9.92 -6.71 -26.07
C ASP A 293 8.52 -6.13 -25.88
N ARG A 294 7.74 -6.66 -24.93
CA ARG A 294 6.43 -6.09 -24.53
C ARG A 294 6.56 -4.65 -24.03
N VAL A 295 7.57 -4.37 -23.21
CA VAL A 295 7.87 -3.01 -22.73
C VAL A 295 8.22 -2.07 -23.89
N LYS A 296 9.10 -2.50 -24.81
CA LYS A 296 9.47 -1.70 -25.99
C LYS A 296 8.28 -1.41 -26.89
N LYS A 297 7.40 -2.41 -27.07
CA LYS A 297 6.19 -2.24 -27.87
C LYS A 297 5.26 -1.22 -27.22
N TYR A 298 5.04 -1.34 -25.90
CA TYR A 298 4.25 -0.38 -25.14
C TYR A 298 4.80 1.05 -25.28
N GLN A 299 6.10 1.25 -25.09
CA GLN A 299 6.75 2.56 -25.23
C GLN A 299 6.66 3.14 -26.65
N LYS A 300 6.64 2.29 -27.67
CA LYS A 300 6.42 2.70 -29.08
C LYS A 300 4.99 3.18 -29.30
N ASP A 301 4.01 2.48 -28.71
CA ASP A 301 2.60 2.81 -28.85
C ASP A 301 2.22 4.04 -28.01
N HIS A 302 2.93 4.27 -26.88
CA HIS A 302 2.72 5.37 -25.94
C HIS A 302 4.00 6.21 -25.77
N PRO A 303 4.38 7.01 -26.78
CA PRO A 303 5.57 7.85 -26.70
C PRO A 303 5.31 9.05 -25.78
N VAL A 304 5.76 8.96 -24.51
CA VAL A 304 5.65 10.03 -23.52
C VAL A 304 7.05 10.58 -23.23
N SER A 305 7.23 11.90 -23.40
CA SER A 305 8.43 12.59 -22.95
C SER A 305 8.30 13.03 -21.49
N GLU A 306 9.43 13.21 -20.81
CA GLU A 306 9.48 13.79 -19.47
C GLU A 306 8.75 15.14 -19.38
N ALA A 307 8.94 15.99 -20.40
CA ALA A 307 8.26 17.27 -20.48
C ALA A 307 6.74 17.14 -20.55
N GLN A 308 6.22 16.15 -21.27
CA GLN A 308 4.77 15.88 -21.33
C GLN A 308 4.24 15.33 -20.01
N ASP A 309 4.95 14.41 -19.35
CA ASP A 309 4.56 13.91 -18.03
C ASP A 309 4.50 15.04 -17.00
N LYS A 310 5.56 15.87 -16.93
CA LYS A 310 5.60 17.06 -16.08
C LYS A 310 4.46 18.05 -16.40
N PHE A 311 4.19 18.30 -17.69
CA PHE A 311 3.13 19.20 -18.10
C PHE A 311 1.76 18.73 -17.62
N PHE A 312 1.37 17.48 -17.89
CA PHE A 312 0.05 16.95 -17.51
C PHE A 312 -0.13 16.86 -16.00
N ARG A 313 0.95 16.57 -15.26
CA ARG A 313 0.87 16.58 -13.78
C ARG A 313 0.77 17.98 -13.21
N LYS A 314 1.52 18.94 -13.75
CA LYS A 314 1.46 20.35 -13.32
C LYS A 314 0.14 21.03 -13.67
N THR A 315 -0.53 20.57 -14.71
CA THR A 315 -1.86 21.04 -15.11
C THR A 315 -2.99 20.14 -14.61
N TYR A 316 -2.73 19.32 -13.60
CA TYR A 316 -3.71 18.53 -12.86
C TYR A 316 -4.56 17.56 -13.70
N LEU A 317 -4.10 17.12 -14.88
CA LEU A 317 -4.81 16.12 -15.68
C LEU A 317 -4.94 14.80 -14.89
N TYR A 318 -3.84 14.37 -14.23
CA TYR A 318 -3.88 13.21 -13.34
C TYR A 318 -4.37 13.61 -11.96
N ARG A 319 -5.58 13.19 -11.65
CA ARG A 319 -6.23 13.33 -10.34
C ARG A 319 -6.71 11.97 -9.85
N GLY A 320 -6.74 11.77 -8.55
CA GLY A 320 -7.25 10.55 -7.92
C GLY A 320 -8.79 10.49 -7.90
N ALA A 321 -9.29 9.59 -7.09
CA ALA A 321 -10.72 9.43 -6.85
C ALA A 321 -11.30 10.56 -5.99
N ILE A 322 -12.62 10.62 -5.95
CA ILE A 322 -13.36 11.54 -5.08
C ILE A 322 -13.47 10.91 -3.68
N CYS A 323 -13.16 11.71 -2.66
CA CYS A 323 -13.34 11.32 -1.26
C CYS A 323 -13.91 12.52 -0.49
N THR A 324 -15.22 12.63 -0.43
CA THR A 324 -15.91 13.79 0.19
C THR A 324 -17.04 13.36 1.10
N LEU A 325 -17.28 14.17 2.14
CA LEU A 325 -18.34 14.01 3.12
C LEU A 325 -19.31 15.19 2.98
N ASN A 326 -20.61 14.91 2.95
CA ASN A 326 -21.62 15.95 2.97
C ASN A 326 -21.50 16.78 4.26
N LYS A 327 -21.14 18.05 4.12
CA LYS A 327 -20.94 19.00 5.23
C LYS A 327 -22.11 19.05 6.19
N LYS A 328 -23.35 18.89 5.67
CA LYS A 328 -24.59 18.86 6.45
C LYS A 328 -24.61 17.78 7.53
N TYR A 329 -23.91 16.67 7.31
CA TYR A 329 -23.94 15.46 8.16
C TYR A 329 -22.67 15.26 8.99
N LYS A 330 -21.64 16.05 8.76
CA LYS A 330 -20.35 15.97 9.46
C LYS A 330 -20.54 16.08 10.98
N GLY A 331 -19.98 15.15 11.75
CA GLY A 331 -20.04 15.11 13.22
C GLY A 331 -21.37 14.68 13.83
N LYS A 332 -22.41 14.52 13.04
CA LYS A 332 -23.76 14.20 13.52
C LYS A 332 -24.02 12.71 13.56
N LEU A 333 -24.72 12.25 14.60
CA LEU A 333 -25.23 10.89 14.66
C LEU A 333 -26.55 10.82 13.85
N LEU A 334 -26.52 10.14 12.72
CA LEU A 334 -27.64 9.97 11.81
C LEU A 334 -28.30 8.62 12.10
N THR A 335 -29.63 8.58 12.25
CA THR A 335 -30.36 7.36 12.58
C THR A 335 -31.46 7.10 11.56
N LYS A 336 -31.82 5.81 11.39
CA LYS A 336 -32.96 5.43 10.54
C LYS A 336 -34.27 6.09 10.97
N LYS A 337 -34.40 6.43 12.24
CA LYS A 337 -35.57 7.12 12.77
C LYS A 337 -35.70 8.54 12.23
N LEU A 338 -34.56 9.25 12.09
CA LEU A 338 -34.50 10.61 11.54
C LEU A 338 -34.86 10.63 10.05
N PHE A 339 -34.34 9.67 9.28
CA PHE A 339 -34.51 9.58 7.83
C PHE A 339 -35.66 8.68 7.39
N LYS A 340 -36.38 8.02 8.32
CA LYS A 340 -37.42 7.01 8.08
C LYS A 340 -36.94 5.83 7.21
N ARG A 341 -35.63 5.63 7.06
CA ARG A 341 -34.97 4.55 6.34
C ARG A 341 -33.56 4.29 6.87
N LYS A 342 -32.99 3.14 6.56
CA LYS A 342 -31.60 2.81 6.82
C LYS A 342 -30.69 3.60 5.89
N MET A 343 -29.45 3.85 6.31
CA MET A 343 -28.37 4.27 5.43
C MET A 343 -27.78 3.04 4.76
N ASN A 344 -27.67 3.07 3.43
CA ASN A 344 -27.07 2.00 2.65
C ASN A 344 -25.66 2.36 2.20
N ARG A 345 -24.73 1.42 2.34
CA ARG A 345 -23.37 1.51 1.84
C ARG A 345 -23.26 0.63 0.60
N TYR A 346 -23.01 1.28 -0.53
CA TYR A 346 -22.79 0.64 -1.81
C TYR A 346 -21.32 0.67 -2.17
N ASP A 347 -20.82 -0.35 -2.88
CA ASP A 347 -19.45 -0.43 -3.36
C ASP A 347 -19.45 -0.87 -4.83
N VAL A 348 -18.71 -0.15 -5.67
CA VAL A 348 -18.59 -0.52 -7.09
C VAL A 348 -17.69 -1.75 -7.20
N ASN A 349 -18.20 -2.78 -7.83
CA ASN A 349 -17.47 -4.03 -7.98
C ASN A 349 -16.26 -3.86 -8.91
N SER A 350 -15.10 -3.51 -8.31
CA SER A 350 -13.83 -3.29 -8.99
C SER A 350 -13.85 -2.08 -9.93
N GLU A 351 -14.05 -0.87 -9.40
CA GLU A 351 -14.24 0.38 -10.14
C GLU A 351 -13.10 0.67 -11.15
N TYR A 352 -11.83 0.76 -10.70
CA TYR A 352 -10.72 1.02 -11.62
C TYR A 352 -10.53 -0.07 -12.69
N PRO A 353 -10.63 -1.36 -12.38
CA PRO A 353 -10.70 -2.39 -13.42
C PRO A 353 -11.88 -2.21 -14.38
N PHE A 354 -13.04 -1.81 -13.89
CA PHE A 354 -14.18 -1.48 -14.73
C PHE A 354 -13.90 -0.30 -15.67
N ALA A 355 -13.26 0.75 -15.15
CA ALA A 355 -12.80 1.86 -15.97
C ALA A 355 -11.81 1.39 -17.06
N MET A 356 -10.85 0.52 -16.72
CA MET A 356 -9.93 -0.08 -17.70
C MET A 356 -10.66 -0.92 -18.74
N ASP A 357 -11.68 -1.69 -18.37
CA ASP A 357 -12.52 -2.48 -19.32
C ASP A 357 -13.31 -1.59 -20.27
N SER A 358 -13.66 -0.38 -19.83
CA SER A 358 -14.59 0.52 -20.52
C SER A 358 -13.95 1.53 -21.45
N ILE A 359 -12.65 1.86 -21.26
CA ILE A 359 -11.95 2.84 -22.09
C ILE A 359 -11.20 2.20 -23.24
N GLU A 360 -11.06 2.96 -24.32
CA GLU A 360 -10.11 2.68 -25.39
C GLU A 360 -8.71 3.15 -24.98
N ASP A 361 -7.68 2.46 -25.45
CA ASP A 361 -6.28 2.89 -25.24
C ASP A 361 -6.02 4.23 -25.93
N LEU A 362 -5.09 5.01 -25.41
CA LEU A 362 -4.72 6.31 -25.98
C LEU A 362 -3.29 6.24 -26.53
N ILE A 363 -3.18 6.22 -27.86
CA ILE A 363 -1.94 5.90 -28.55
C ILE A 363 -1.34 7.07 -29.33
N GLY A 364 -0.06 7.00 -29.56
CA GLY A 364 0.69 7.94 -30.40
C GLY A 364 0.97 9.28 -29.72
N LYS A 365 1.39 10.24 -30.53
CA LYS A 365 1.63 11.63 -30.11
C LYS A 365 0.33 12.42 -30.19
N PRO A 366 0.08 13.39 -29.28
CA PRO A 366 -1.11 14.22 -29.33
C PRO A 366 -1.09 15.19 -30.53
N LEU A 367 -2.27 15.46 -31.06
CA LEU A 367 -2.55 16.61 -31.91
C LEU A 367 -3.00 17.78 -31.05
N THR A 368 -2.75 19.00 -31.49
CA THR A 368 -3.22 20.20 -30.78
C THR A 368 -3.87 21.17 -31.75
N MET A 369 -4.94 21.83 -31.31
CA MET A 369 -5.67 22.82 -32.10
C MET A 369 -6.35 23.88 -31.23
N THR A 370 -6.90 24.90 -31.86
CA THR A 370 -7.74 25.92 -31.20
C THR A 370 -9.13 25.37 -30.91
N MET A 371 -9.80 25.93 -29.90
CA MET A 371 -11.17 25.56 -29.57
C MET A 371 -12.13 25.83 -30.75
N GLN A 372 -11.98 26.94 -31.45
CA GLN A 372 -12.81 27.28 -32.62
C GLN A 372 -12.72 26.22 -33.73
N TYR A 373 -11.49 25.77 -34.05
CA TYR A 373 -11.30 24.74 -35.07
C TYR A 373 -11.87 23.38 -34.62
N TYR A 374 -11.68 23.03 -33.35
CA TYR A 374 -12.27 21.83 -32.78
C TYR A 374 -13.79 21.83 -32.86
N LEU A 375 -14.45 22.89 -32.44
CA LEU A 375 -15.91 22.99 -32.47
C LEU A 375 -16.49 22.85 -33.87
N ALA A 376 -15.83 23.41 -34.87
CA ALA A 376 -16.23 23.28 -36.28
C ALA A 376 -16.18 21.84 -36.79
N ASN A 377 -15.31 20.99 -36.21
CA ASN A 377 -15.07 19.62 -36.63
C ASN A 377 -15.32 18.59 -35.51
N LYS A 378 -16.05 18.97 -34.46
CA LYS A 378 -16.22 18.20 -33.20
C LYS A 378 -16.65 16.75 -33.46
N LYS A 379 -17.64 16.53 -34.34
CA LYS A 379 -18.19 15.20 -34.64
C LYS A 379 -17.15 14.24 -35.23
N GLU A 380 -16.26 14.75 -36.07
CA GLU A 380 -15.19 13.98 -36.70
C GLU A 380 -14.13 13.58 -35.66
N TYR A 381 -13.63 14.57 -34.93
CA TYR A 381 -12.58 14.32 -33.94
C TYR A 381 -13.04 13.45 -32.78
N LYS A 382 -14.23 13.69 -32.21
CA LYS A 382 -14.74 12.92 -31.06
C LYS A 382 -14.93 11.42 -31.35
N LYS A 383 -15.08 11.04 -32.64
CA LYS A 383 -15.17 9.65 -33.04
C LYS A 383 -13.83 8.90 -32.84
N ASP A 384 -12.73 9.49 -33.27
CA ASP A 384 -11.45 8.81 -33.39
C ASP A 384 -10.42 9.27 -32.34
N TYR A 385 -10.74 10.32 -31.57
CA TYR A 385 -9.83 10.92 -30.59
C TYR A 385 -10.49 11.12 -29.24
N GLU A 386 -9.70 10.95 -28.21
CA GLU A 386 -10.01 11.41 -26.86
C GLU A 386 -9.61 12.88 -26.73
N VAL A 387 -10.45 13.69 -26.10
CA VAL A 387 -10.36 15.14 -26.07
C VAL A 387 -9.99 15.62 -24.68
N ILE A 388 -8.92 16.44 -24.61
CA ILE A 388 -8.47 17.09 -23.37
C ILE A 388 -8.49 18.60 -23.65
N PHE A 389 -9.15 19.35 -22.78
CA PHE A 389 -9.11 20.82 -22.76
C PHE A 389 -8.02 21.28 -21.81
N LEU A 390 -7.13 22.16 -22.29
CA LEU A 390 -6.27 22.97 -21.45
C LEU A 390 -7.01 24.28 -21.21
N CYS A 391 -7.61 24.41 -20.04
CA CYS A 391 -8.27 25.63 -19.61
C CYS A 391 -7.27 26.53 -18.87
N ASN A 392 -7.37 27.83 -19.08
CA ASN A 392 -6.64 28.86 -18.34
C ASN A 392 -7.51 29.52 -17.26
N HIS A 393 -8.82 29.30 -17.32
CA HIS A 393 -9.79 29.81 -16.40
C HIS A 393 -10.98 28.85 -16.32
N ILE A 394 -11.42 28.52 -15.10
CA ILE A 394 -12.65 27.76 -14.83
C ILE A 394 -13.32 28.39 -13.62
N THR A 395 -14.56 28.84 -13.79
CA THR A 395 -15.40 29.32 -12.70
C THR A 395 -16.71 28.56 -12.67
N GLY A 396 -17.38 28.59 -11.55
CA GLY A 396 -18.69 27.98 -11.44
C GLY A 396 -19.27 27.97 -10.04
N PHE A 397 -20.57 27.72 -9.98
CA PHE A 397 -21.32 27.63 -8.73
C PHE A 397 -22.03 26.28 -8.64
N LEU A 398 -22.03 25.70 -7.46
CA LEU A 398 -22.74 24.46 -7.18
C LEU A 398 -24.23 24.60 -7.49
N ARG A 399 -24.78 23.67 -8.28
CA ARG A 399 -26.22 23.64 -8.60
C ARG A 399 -27.03 23.26 -7.36
N ASP A 400 -28.26 23.81 -7.30
CA ASP A 400 -29.18 23.53 -6.19
C ASP A 400 -29.47 22.02 -6.02
N GLY A 401 -29.44 21.56 -4.78
CA GLY A 401 -29.62 20.15 -4.44
C GLY A 401 -28.42 19.25 -4.64
N MET A 402 -27.25 19.79 -5.03
CA MET A 402 -25.98 19.09 -5.14
C MET A 402 -25.08 19.29 -3.91
N ILE A 403 -23.92 18.65 -3.90
CA ILE A 403 -22.85 18.81 -2.91
C ILE A 403 -21.52 19.10 -3.59
N ALA A 404 -20.57 19.67 -2.86
CA ALA A 404 -19.22 19.94 -3.35
C ALA A 404 -18.49 18.65 -3.73
N THR A 405 -18.15 18.54 -5.02
CA THR A 405 -17.41 17.39 -5.62
C THR A 405 -16.24 17.84 -6.48
N TRP A 406 -16.15 19.12 -6.83
CA TRP A 406 -14.97 19.68 -7.48
C TRP A 406 -13.86 19.89 -6.47
N TYR A 407 -12.70 19.29 -6.72
CA TYR A 407 -11.52 19.44 -5.88
C TYR A 407 -10.60 20.51 -6.43
N ASP A 408 -10.51 21.64 -5.73
CA ASP A 408 -9.51 22.66 -6.04
C ASP A 408 -8.12 22.18 -5.63
N CYS A 409 -7.25 22.01 -6.61
CA CYS A 409 -5.91 21.45 -6.41
C CYS A 409 -4.94 22.40 -5.69
N ARG A 410 -5.19 23.72 -5.69
CA ARG A 410 -4.39 24.71 -4.97
C ARG A 410 -4.87 24.88 -3.53
N LEU A 411 -6.18 25.01 -3.33
CA LEU A 411 -6.80 25.09 -2.01
C LEU A 411 -6.75 23.74 -1.28
N LYS A 412 -6.67 22.64 -2.02
CA LYS A 412 -6.64 21.25 -1.51
C LYS A 412 -7.94 20.86 -0.79
N GLU A 413 -9.07 21.33 -1.32
CA GLU A 413 -10.39 21.09 -0.76
C GLU A 413 -11.47 20.90 -1.83
N TYR A 414 -12.63 20.37 -1.42
CA TYR A 414 -13.84 20.31 -2.26
C TYR A 414 -14.64 21.60 -2.10
N VAL A 415 -14.87 22.30 -3.22
CA VAL A 415 -15.42 23.64 -3.23
C VAL A 415 -16.86 23.68 -3.78
N GLU A 416 -17.68 24.59 -3.25
CA GLU A 416 -19.02 24.93 -3.74
C GLU A 416 -18.96 26.01 -4.84
N THR A 417 -17.96 26.89 -4.74
CA THR A 417 -17.64 27.91 -5.75
C THR A 417 -16.26 27.59 -6.35
N ILE A 418 -16.18 27.49 -7.67
CA ILE A 418 -14.95 27.25 -8.41
C ILE A 418 -14.43 28.61 -8.88
N GLU A 419 -13.17 28.92 -8.57
CA GLU A 419 -12.47 30.16 -8.94
C GLU A 419 -11.04 29.84 -9.37
N GLU A 420 -10.89 28.95 -10.37
CA GLU A 420 -9.58 28.55 -10.87
C GLU A 420 -9.10 29.47 -11.99
N ASP A 421 -8.14 30.32 -11.72
CA ASP A 421 -7.44 31.23 -12.64
C ASP A 421 -6.05 30.69 -13.05
N TYR A 422 -5.92 29.37 -13.11
CA TYR A 422 -4.68 28.70 -13.46
C TYR A 422 -4.91 27.60 -14.51
N ARG A 423 -3.83 27.19 -15.17
CA ARG A 423 -3.89 26.15 -16.19
C ARG A 423 -4.33 24.82 -15.63
N HIS A 424 -5.42 24.30 -16.15
CA HIS A 424 -6.01 23.04 -15.76
C HIS A 424 -6.33 22.20 -17.01
N CYS A 425 -5.75 20.99 -17.09
CA CYS A 425 -6.13 20.02 -18.11
C CYS A 425 -7.27 19.14 -17.60
N ILE A 426 -8.32 18.99 -18.40
CA ILE A 426 -9.48 18.16 -18.08
C ILE A 426 -9.98 17.46 -19.35
N PHE A 427 -10.46 16.22 -19.23
CA PHE A 427 -11.13 15.55 -20.34
C PHE A 427 -12.48 16.18 -20.62
N GLU A 428 -12.86 16.25 -21.90
CA GLU A 428 -14.16 16.85 -22.29
C GLU A 428 -15.34 16.16 -21.60
N ASP A 429 -15.36 14.83 -21.57
CA ASP A 429 -16.43 14.06 -20.93
C ASP A 429 -16.50 14.23 -19.41
N GLU A 430 -15.35 14.51 -18.78
CA GLU A 430 -15.32 14.83 -17.35
C GLU A 430 -15.88 16.23 -17.08
N LEU A 431 -15.59 17.19 -17.93
CA LEU A 431 -16.17 18.52 -17.85
C LEU A 431 -17.69 18.46 -18.09
N ASP A 432 -18.13 17.71 -19.13
CA ASP A 432 -19.56 17.46 -19.42
C ASP A 432 -20.29 16.81 -18.19
N GLU A 433 -19.59 15.98 -17.39
CA GLU A 433 -20.17 15.42 -16.17
C GLU A 433 -20.26 16.46 -15.06
N TYR A 434 -19.23 17.30 -14.87
CA TYR A 434 -19.25 18.35 -13.86
C TYR A 434 -20.25 19.47 -14.16
N GLU A 435 -20.60 19.75 -15.43
CA GLU A 435 -21.67 20.67 -15.78
C GLU A 435 -23.05 20.25 -15.23
N LYS A 436 -23.24 18.99 -14.88
CA LYS A 436 -24.45 18.50 -14.21
C LYS A 436 -24.46 18.80 -12.69
N TRP A 437 -23.31 19.13 -12.12
CA TRP A 437 -23.10 19.42 -10.71
C TRP A 437 -22.95 20.92 -10.43
N TYR A 438 -22.33 21.63 -11.38
CA TYR A 438 -22.03 23.06 -11.29
C TYR A 438 -22.55 23.80 -12.52
N ASP A 439 -22.85 25.05 -12.33
CA ASP A 439 -23.02 25.99 -13.43
C ASP A 439 -21.65 26.54 -13.78
N LEU A 440 -21.04 26.04 -14.86
CA LEU A 440 -19.64 26.27 -15.21
C LEU A 440 -19.50 27.33 -16.30
N ASP A 441 -18.51 28.21 -16.16
CA ASP A 441 -17.94 29.04 -17.22
C ASP A 441 -16.43 28.78 -17.31
N TYR A 442 -15.92 28.57 -18.53
CA TYR A 442 -14.52 28.24 -18.74
C TYR A 442 -13.94 28.72 -20.06
N SER A 443 -12.64 29.02 -20.06
CA SER A 443 -11.90 29.45 -21.24
C SER A 443 -10.84 28.41 -21.59
N VAL A 444 -10.91 27.87 -22.83
CA VAL A 444 -10.00 26.86 -23.34
C VAL A 444 -8.86 27.51 -24.11
N GLU A 445 -7.64 27.42 -23.60
CA GLU A 445 -6.43 27.89 -24.26
C GLU A 445 -6.09 27.01 -25.47
N LYS A 446 -6.24 25.67 -25.31
CA LYS A 446 -5.86 24.69 -26.33
C LYS A 446 -6.64 23.40 -26.18
N VAL A 447 -6.97 22.78 -27.30
CA VAL A 447 -7.53 21.42 -27.36
C VAL A 447 -6.40 20.46 -27.70
N ILE A 448 -6.29 19.37 -26.92
CA ILE A 448 -5.28 18.30 -27.06
C ILE A 448 -6.04 17.01 -27.35
N LEU A 449 -5.65 16.33 -28.43
CA LEU A 449 -6.32 15.14 -28.94
C LEU A 449 -5.37 13.94 -28.92
N TYR A 450 -5.79 12.87 -28.28
CA TYR A 450 -5.10 11.57 -28.37
C TYR A 450 -5.91 10.59 -29.19
N LYS A 451 -5.24 9.91 -30.14
CA LYS A 451 -5.91 8.91 -30.95
C LYS A 451 -6.39 7.74 -30.11
N LYS A 452 -7.64 7.35 -30.27
CA LYS A 452 -8.22 6.15 -29.67
C LYS A 452 -7.66 4.91 -30.34
N GLY A 453 -7.23 3.94 -29.53
CA GLY A 453 -6.79 2.63 -29.96
C GLY A 453 -7.89 1.59 -29.77
N GLN A 454 -7.46 0.40 -29.35
CA GLN A 454 -8.37 -0.71 -29.03
C GLN A 454 -8.60 -0.80 -27.53
N TYR A 455 -9.54 -1.61 -27.10
CA TYR A 455 -9.82 -1.93 -25.69
C TYR A 455 -8.80 -2.96 -25.15
N VAL A 456 -7.54 -2.59 -25.12
CA VAL A 456 -6.41 -3.50 -24.85
C VAL A 456 -6.40 -4.08 -23.44
N PHE A 457 -7.11 -3.45 -22.49
CA PHE A 457 -7.15 -3.88 -21.09
C PHE A 457 -8.24 -4.92 -20.82
N ARG A 458 -9.26 -5.08 -21.70
CA ARG A 458 -10.43 -5.93 -21.51
C ARG A 458 -10.10 -7.38 -21.16
N ASN A 459 -9.24 -8.00 -21.92
CA ASN A 459 -8.87 -9.40 -21.68
C ASN A 459 -8.24 -9.60 -20.31
N PHE A 460 -7.33 -8.69 -19.92
CA PHE A 460 -6.71 -8.72 -18.60
C PHE A 460 -7.75 -8.58 -17.48
N VAL A 461 -8.62 -7.59 -17.58
CA VAL A 461 -9.62 -7.29 -16.56
C VAL A 461 -10.63 -8.43 -16.43
N ARG A 462 -11.25 -8.84 -17.53
CA ARG A 462 -12.30 -9.86 -17.53
C ARG A 462 -11.79 -11.21 -17.04
N ASN A 463 -10.64 -11.65 -17.54
CA ASN A 463 -10.03 -12.91 -17.10
C ASN A 463 -9.72 -12.91 -15.58
N ASN A 464 -9.16 -11.83 -15.05
CA ASN A 464 -8.86 -11.76 -13.61
C ASN A 464 -10.14 -11.60 -12.77
N PHE A 465 -11.15 -10.91 -13.28
CA PHE A 465 -12.43 -10.77 -12.60
C PHE A 465 -13.20 -12.12 -12.54
N GLU A 466 -13.25 -12.85 -13.62
CA GLU A 466 -13.84 -14.21 -13.66
C GLU A 466 -13.10 -15.18 -12.74
N LYS A 467 -11.76 -15.19 -12.79
CA LYS A 467 -10.93 -15.98 -11.88
C LYS A 467 -11.20 -15.63 -10.41
N LYS A 468 -11.30 -14.32 -10.08
CA LYS A 468 -11.64 -13.86 -8.73
C LYS A 468 -12.98 -14.41 -8.26
N ASN A 469 -14.01 -14.32 -9.10
CA ASN A 469 -15.36 -14.78 -8.76
C ASN A 469 -15.46 -16.31 -8.68
N LYS A 470 -14.81 -17.03 -9.60
CA LYS A 470 -14.72 -18.50 -9.54
C LYS A 470 -13.99 -18.95 -8.27
N ALA A 471 -12.82 -18.36 -7.99
CA ALA A 471 -12.03 -18.70 -6.83
C ALA A 471 -12.75 -18.44 -5.49
N LYS A 472 -13.60 -17.41 -5.42
CA LYS A 472 -14.46 -17.17 -4.25
C LYS A 472 -15.50 -18.28 -4.06
N ARG A 473 -16.14 -18.72 -5.14
CA ARG A 473 -17.15 -19.79 -5.09
C ARG A 473 -16.54 -21.15 -4.70
N GLU A 474 -15.31 -21.40 -5.14
CA GLU A 474 -14.60 -22.66 -4.92
C GLU A 474 -13.68 -22.63 -3.69
N ASN A 475 -13.70 -21.54 -2.88
CA ASN A 475 -12.84 -21.34 -1.72
C ASN A 475 -11.32 -21.44 -2.02
N LEU A 476 -10.91 -21.09 -3.25
CA LEU A 476 -9.50 -21.07 -3.69
C LEU A 476 -8.84 -19.74 -3.28
N VAL A 477 -8.50 -19.61 -2.02
CA VAL A 477 -8.05 -18.33 -1.41
C VAL A 477 -6.83 -17.73 -2.10
N ALA A 478 -5.80 -18.53 -2.40
CA ALA A 478 -4.58 -18.05 -3.07
C ALA A 478 -4.88 -17.45 -4.46
N LEU A 479 -5.73 -18.13 -5.25
CA LEU A 479 -6.16 -17.66 -6.57
C LEU A 479 -7.03 -16.40 -6.48
N SER A 480 -7.94 -16.34 -5.50
CA SER A 480 -8.76 -15.15 -5.24
C SER A 480 -7.89 -13.94 -4.89
N LYS A 481 -6.88 -14.12 -4.02
CA LYS A 481 -5.91 -13.07 -3.66
C LYS A 481 -5.06 -12.65 -4.85
N PHE A 482 -4.54 -13.60 -5.63
CA PHE A 482 -3.80 -13.33 -6.85
C PHE A 482 -4.62 -12.44 -7.79
N SER A 483 -5.83 -12.85 -8.14
CA SER A 483 -6.69 -12.14 -9.09
C SER A 483 -7.09 -10.73 -8.57
N LYS A 484 -7.41 -10.60 -7.27
CA LYS A 484 -7.68 -9.30 -6.65
C LYS A 484 -6.45 -8.38 -6.70
N LEU A 485 -5.26 -8.94 -6.44
CA LEU A 485 -4.00 -8.20 -6.51
C LEU A 485 -3.75 -7.67 -7.92
N GLN A 486 -3.95 -8.52 -8.96
CA GLN A 486 -3.81 -8.12 -10.35
C GLN A 486 -4.71 -6.92 -10.68
N LEU A 487 -5.98 -7.04 -10.36
CA LEU A 487 -6.97 -5.99 -10.64
C LEU A 487 -6.65 -4.67 -9.94
N ASN A 488 -6.30 -4.71 -8.65
CA ASN A 488 -6.11 -3.49 -7.86
C ASN A 488 -4.76 -2.79 -8.08
N SER A 489 -3.74 -3.53 -8.56
CA SER A 489 -2.38 -2.99 -8.71
C SER A 489 -2.04 -2.56 -10.14
N SER A 490 -2.92 -2.80 -11.12
CA SER A 490 -2.61 -2.62 -12.54
C SER A 490 -2.63 -1.15 -12.97
N TYR A 491 -3.68 -0.41 -12.65
CA TYR A 491 -3.87 0.96 -13.15
C TYR A 491 -2.78 1.93 -12.65
N GLY A 492 -2.37 1.80 -11.38
CA GLY A 492 -1.31 2.63 -10.80
C GLY A 492 0.04 2.50 -11.51
N LYS A 493 0.27 1.37 -12.20
CA LYS A 493 1.49 1.17 -12.99
C LYS A 493 1.49 1.94 -14.32
N LEU A 494 0.33 2.32 -14.82
CA LEU A 494 0.21 3.16 -16.01
C LEU A 494 0.52 4.63 -15.71
N ALA A 495 0.23 5.10 -14.50
CA ALA A 495 0.41 6.49 -14.07
C ALA A 495 1.65 6.72 -13.17
N GLU A 496 2.61 5.79 -13.10
CA GLU A 496 3.87 6.00 -12.37
C GLU A 496 4.57 7.27 -12.83
N ARG A 497 5.26 7.97 -11.92
CA ARG A 497 6.06 9.15 -12.26
C ARG A 497 7.34 8.75 -13.00
N ILE A 498 7.73 9.54 -14.00
CA ILE A 498 9.04 9.43 -14.64
C ILE A 498 10.12 9.89 -13.68
N GLU A 499 9.92 11.01 -13.01
CA GLU A 499 10.81 11.48 -11.96
C GLU A 499 10.57 10.71 -10.67
N LYS A 500 11.65 10.16 -10.13
CA LYS A 500 11.65 9.51 -8.81
C LYS A 500 12.59 10.28 -7.91
N LYS A 501 12.10 10.71 -6.79
CA LYS A 501 12.97 11.16 -5.71
C LYS A 501 13.77 9.97 -5.20
N THR A 502 15.04 10.17 -4.99
CA THR A 502 15.95 9.21 -4.38
C THR A 502 16.36 9.69 -3.01
N GLY A 503 17.10 8.91 -2.30
CA GLY A 503 17.66 9.24 -1.01
C GLY A 503 18.52 8.11 -0.48
N HIS A 504 19.08 8.32 0.68
CA HIS A 504 19.88 7.33 1.36
C HIS A 504 19.59 7.34 2.86
N TYR A 505 20.10 6.33 3.54
CA TYR A 505 20.02 6.24 4.99
C TYR A 505 21.39 6.55 5.58
N GLU A 506 21.42 7.37 6.64
CA GLU A 506 22.64 7.71 7.35
C GLU A 506 22.42 7.82 8.87
N GLU A 507 23.51 7.83 9.63
CA GLU A 507 23.50 8.08 11.06
C GLU A 507 23.25 9.57 11.31
N ASN A 508 22.25 9.89 12.14
CA ASN A 508 22.11 11.24 12.69
C ASN A 508 23.10 11.44 13.83
N PRO A 509 24.07 12.37 13.71
CA PRO A 509 25.13 12.53 14.69
C PRO A 509 24.64 13.01 16.06
N GLU A 510 23.52 13.71 16.15
CA GLU A 510 22.94 14.19 17.41
C GLU A 510 22.26 13.08 18.21
N THR A 511 21.58 12.17 17.53
CA THR A 511 20.76 11.14 18.18
C THR A 511 21.39 9.75 18.14
N GLY A 512 22.36 9.51 17.25
CA GLY A 512 22.92 8.19 16.95
C GLY A 512 21.91 7.22 16.35
N CYS A 513 20.82 7.74 15.77
CA CYS A 513 19.79 6.96 15.12
C CYS A 513 19.96 7.01 13.60
N VAL A 514 19.53 5.99 12.90
CA VAL A 514 19.50 6.02 11.43
C VAL A 514 18.25 6.75 10.96
N HIS A 515 18.40 7.64 9.98
CA HIS A 515 17.30 8.37 9.35
C HIS A 515 17.47 8.40 7.83
N PHE A 516 16.37 8.70 7.13
CA PHE A 516 16.36 8.85 5.67
C PHE A 516 16.62 10.29 5.29
N VAL A 517 17.52 10.50 4.33
CA VAL A 517 17.84 11.79 3.73
C VAL A 517 17.45 11.77 2.27
N GLU A 518 16.67 12.74 1.82
CA GLU A 518 16.29 12.87 0.41
C GLU A 518 17.49 13.40 -0.40
N ASP A 519 17.79 12.75 -1.51
CA ASP A 519 18.79 13.18 -2.50
C ASP A 519 18.12 13.91 -3.65
N GLU A 520 18.91 14.23 -4.68
CA GLU A 520 18.40 14.80 -5.92
C GLU A 520 17.47 13.83 -6.65
N THR A 521 16.56 14.39 -7.46
CA THR A 521 15.58 13.63 -8.23
C THR A 521 16.25 12.92 -9.41
N GLU A 522 16.08 11.61 -9.53
CA GLU A 522 16.51 10.83 -10.68
C GLU A 522 15.37 10.62 -11.68
N THR A 523 15.70 10.59 -12.99
CA THR A 523 14.74 10.25 -14.04
C THR A 523 14.73 8.75 -14.29
N SER A 524 13.56 8.11 -14.11
CA SER A 524 13.40 6.68 -14.37
C SER A 524 13.07 6.41 -15.83
N THR A 525 13.88 5.62 -16.51
CA THR A 525 13.64 5.15 -17.90
C THR A 525 12.72 3.92 -17.99
N SER A 526 12.17 3.46 -16.87
CA SER A 526 11.34 2.25 -16.88
C SER A 526 9.90 2.58 -17.21
N SER A 527 9.40 2.08 -18.18
CA SER A 527 8.80 1.00 -18.78
C SER A 527 7.27 0.96 -19.03
N MET A 528 6.37 1.48 -18.25
CA MET A 528 4.93 1.63 -18.52
C MET A 528 4.49 2.97 -17.96
N LEU A 529 4.74 4.01 -18.75
CA LEU A 529 4.46 5.36 -18.30
C LEU A 529 3.58 6.02 -19.35
N SER A 530 2.29 6.07 -19.10
CA SER A 530 1.35 6.90 -19.83
C SER A 530 0.44 7.60 -18.84
N VAL A 531 0.90 8.75 -18.35
CA VAL A 531 0.11 9.60 -17.45
C VAL A 531 -1.27 9.90 -18.05
N VAL A 532 -1.37 10.01 -19.37
CA VAL A 532 -2.63 10.31 -20.06
C VAL A 532 -3.61 9.13 -19.97
N VAL A 533 -3.14 7.90 -20.23
CA VAL A 533 -3.97 6.69 -20.07
C VAL A 533 -4.39 6.50 -18.58
N GLY A 534 -3.45 6.67 -17.65
CA GLY A 534 -3.77 6.60 -16.22
C GLY A 534 -4.77 7.69 -15.80
N SER A 535 -4.64 8.90 -16.36
CA SER A 535 -5.60 10.00 -16.12
C SER A 535 -6.98 9.69 -16.68
N LYS A 536 -7.07 9.07 -17.87
CA LYS A 536 -8.36 8.69 -18.46
C LYS A 536 -9.08 7.63 -17.62
N ILE A 537 -8.34 6.65 -17.09
CA ILE A 537 -8.92 5.64 -16.18
C ILE A 537 -9.53 6.30 -14.94
N THR A 538 -8.78 7.20 -14.29
CA THR A 538 -9.27 7.88 -13.09
C THR A 538 -10.37 8.90 -13.38
N SER A 539 -10.33 9.56 -14.53
CA SER A 539 -11.38 10.46 -15.01
C SER A 539 -12.69 9.70 -15.26
N PHE A 540 -12.63 8.59 -15.99
CA PHE A 540 -13.80 7.72 -16.20
C PHE A 540 -14.39 7.24 -14.88
N ALA A 541 -13.58 6.81 -13.93
CA ALA A 541 -14.04 6.38 -12.61
C ALA A 541 -14.77 7.52 -11.88
N ARG A 542 -14.21 8.75 -11.86
CA ARG A 542 -14.89 9.92 -11.28
C ARG A 542 -16.23 10.24 -11.96
N CYS A 543 -16.28 10.23 -13.28
CA CYS A 543 -17.53 10.45 -14.03
C CYS A 543 -18.59 9.39 -13.69
N TYR A 544 -18.14 8.14 -13.66
CA TYR A 544 -19.00 7.00 -13.34
C TYR A 544 -19.62 7.13 -11.95
N ILE A 545 -18.79 7.36 -10.93
CA ILE A 545 -19.26 7.44 -9.54
C ILE A 545 -20.17 8.67 -9.32
N LEU A 546 -19.87 9.83 -9.95
CA LEU A 546 -20.71 11.01 -9.90
C LEU A 546 -22.09 10.74 -10.53
N SER A 547 -22.12 10.05 -11.66
CA SER A 547 -23.39 9.67 -12.31
C SER A 547 -24.19 8.71 -11.43
N LYS A 548 -23.54 7.75 -10.75
CA LYS A 548 -24.20 6.81 -9.84
C LYS A 548 -24.75 7.48 -8.59
N ILE A 549 -24.08 8.47 -8.04
CA ILE A 549 -24.61 9.25 -6.91
C ILE A 549 -25.93 9.95 -7.31
N ARG A 550 -25.98 10.59 -8.50
CA ARG A 550 -27.19 11.24 -8.99
C ARG A 550 -28.31 10.22 -9.25
N GLU A 551 -27.97 9.08 -9.83
CA GLU A 551 -28.93 7.97 -10.08
C GLU A 551 -29.54 7.44 -8.77
N ILE A 552 -28.72 7.14 -7.77
CA ILE A 552 -29.16 6.60 -6.47
C ILE A 552 -30.00 7.62 -5.69
N CYS A 553 -29.57 8.86 -5.64
CA CYS A 553 -30.27 9.89 -4.88
C CYS A 553 -31.55 10.37 -5.59
N GLY A 554 -31.53 10.41 -6.93
CA GLY A 554 -32.66 10.82 -7.76
C GLY A 554 -33.01 12.29 -7.62
N CYS A 555 -34.20 12.61 -8.13
CA CYS A 555 -34.80 13.95 -8.06
C CYS A 555 -36.17 13.92 -7.36
N ASP A 556 -36.64 15.07 -6.90
CA ASP A 556 -38.01 15.25 -6.44
C ASP A 556 -39.00 15.36 -7.64
N LYS A 557 -40.29 15.51 -7.35
CA LYS A 557 -41.34 15.66 -8.37
C LYS A 557 -41.22 16.95 -9.22
N ASN A 558 -40.42 17.91 -8.82
CA ASN A 558 -40.17 19.13 -9.55
C ASN A 558 -38.83 19.08 -10.33
N GLY A 559 -38.13 17.93 -10.32
CA GLY A 559 -36.86 17.74 -11.01
C GLY A 559 -35.64 18.25 -10.22
N LYS A 560 -35.81 18.75 -8.99
CA LYS A 560 -34.70 19.17 -8.15
C LYS A 560 -33.93 17.95 -7.62
N SER A 561 -32.61 18.00 -7.68
CA SER A 561 -31.74 16.91 -7.17
C SER A 561 -31.89 16.71 -5.66
N LEU A 562 -31.94 15.45 -5.26
CA LEU A 562 -31.98 15.04 -3.85
C LEU A 562 -30.59 14.60 -3.30
N VAL A 563 -29.51 14.89 -4.01
CA VAL A 563 -28.13 14.51 -3.59
C VAL A 563 -27.79 15.17 -2.24
N ALA A 564 -28.00 16.46 -2.07
CA ALA A 564 -27.72 17.17 -0.81
C ALA A 564 -28.48 16.62 0.41
N GLU A 565 -29.63 15.93 0.18
CA GLU A 565 -30.48 15.39 1.23
C GLU A 565 -30.18 13.93 1.55
N LYS A 566 -29.90 13.11 0.54
CA LYS A 566 -29.77 11.66 0.69
C LYS A 566 -28.33 11.17 0.76
N PHE A 567 -27.41 11.86 0.07
CA PHE A 567 -26.00 11.47 0.04
C PHE A 567 -25.31 11.83 1.34
N VAL A 568 -24.48 10.93 1.85
CA VAL A 568 -23.72 11.11 3.11
C VAL A 568 -22.23 11.21 2.84
N TYR A 569 -21.65 10.21 2.17
CA TYR A 569 -20.20 10.08 2.02
C TYR A 569 -19.81 9.26 0.79
N ILE A 570 -18.66 9.57 0.23
CA ILE A 570 -17.99 8.79 -0.82
C ILE A 570 -16.51 8.59 -0.47
N ASP A 571 -16.01 7.40 -0.73
CA ASP A 571 -14.59 7.08 -0.68
C ASP A 571 -14.21 6.20 -1.88
N THR A 572 -13.74 6.85 -2.94
CA THR A 572 -13.33 6.19 -4.19
C THR A 572 -14.51 5.48 -4.87
N ASP A 573 -14.76 4.23 -4.54
CA ASP A 573 -15.73 3.29 -5.12
C ASP A 573 -16.93 3.01 -4.22
N SER A 574 -16.98 3.60 -3.01
CA SER A 574 -18.10 3.39 -2.08
C SER A 574 -19.00 4.62 -1.97
N ILE A 575 -20.32 4.43 -2.09
CA ILE A 575 -21.35 5.47 -1.94
C ILE A 575 -22.17 5.15 -0.70
N HIS A 576 -22.29 6.12 0.21
CA HIS A 576 -23.09 6.02 1.43
C HIS A 576 -24.27 6.98 1.31
N ALA A 577 -25.49 6.45 1.27
CA ALA A 577 -26.69 7.26 1.05
C ALA A 577 -27.92 6.69 1.75
N PHE A 578 -28.83 7.58 2.13
CA PHE A 578 -30.19 7.23 2.55
C PHE A 578 -31.10 7.01 1.33
N ALA A 579 -30.75 6.02 0.52
CA ALA A 579 -31.46 5.69 -0.70
C ALA A 579 -31.31 4.19 -1.00
N ASP A 580 -32.28 3.60 -1.71
CA ASP A 580 -32.22 2.21 -2.13
C ASP A 580 -31.77 2.12 -3.58
N TYR A 581 -30.93 1.11 -3.87
CA TYR A 581 -30.43 0.82 -5.21
C TYR A 581 -30.26 -0.70 -5.35
N ASN A 582 -30.74 -1.25 -6.44
CA ASN A 582 -30.65 -2.68 -6.76
C ASN A 582 -29.62 -2.90 -7.87
N GLY A 583 -28.40 -3.23 -7.51
CA GLY A 583 -27.34 -3.56 -8.45
C GLY A 583 -26.97 -5.05 -8.40
N ASP A 584 -26.32 -5.54 -9.45
CA ASP A 584 -25.80 -6.90 -9.52
C ASP A 584 -24.43 -7.02 -8.86
N ALA A 585 -24.39 -7.66 -7.68
CA ALA A 585 -23.19 -7.84 -6.89
C ALA A 585 -22.06 -8.65 -7.57
N PHE A 586 -22.35 -9.35 -8.68
CA PHE A 586 -21.39 -10.20 -9.40
C PHE A 586 -20.96 -9.60 -10.73
N LYS A 587 -21.56 -8.52 -11.17
CA LYS A 587 -21.21 -7.86 -12.42
C LYS A 587 -20.14 -6.81 -12.21
N LEU A 588 -19.14 -6.79 -13.10
CA LEU A 588 -18.06 -5.80 -13.11
C LEU A 588 -18.64 -4.39 -13.27
N GLY A 589 -18.23 -3.47 -12.42
CA GLY A 589 -18.69 -2.08 -12.45
C GLY A 589 -20.06 -1.83 -11.78
N GLU A 590 -20.84 -2.85 -11.46
CA GLU A 590 -22.11 -2.64 -10.77
C GLU A 590 -21.93 -2.41 -9.27
N LEU A 591 -22.85 -1.66 -8.71
CA LEU A 591 -22.91 -1.39 -7.27
C LEU A 591 -23.52 -2.59 -6.53
N LYS A 592 -22.89 -3.00 -5.46
CA LYS A 592 -23.42 -3.97 -4.50
C LYS A 592 -23.69 -3.28 -3.17
N CYS A 593 -24.79 -3.59 -2.52
CA CYS A 593 -25.00 -3.17 -1.14
C CYS A 593 -24.13 -4.03 -0.21
N GLU A 594 -23.20 -3.37 0.50
CA GLU A 594 -22.32 -4.04 1.46
C GLU A 594 -22.87 -4.02 2.88
N ALA A 595 -23.60 -2.98 3.25
CA ALA A 595 -24.21 -2.86 4.55
C ALA A 595 -25.44 -1.96 4.53
N GLU A 596 -26.44 -2.34 5.35
CA GLU A 596 -27.59 -1.54 5.70
C GLU A 596 -27.47 -1.12 7.17
N CYS A 597 -27.35 0.18 7.43
CA CYS A 597 -27.05 0.70 8.75
C CYS A 597 -28.26 1.36 9.40
N GLU A 598 -28.54 1.00 10.65
CA GLU A 598 -29.61 1.64 11.46
C GLU A 598 -29.22 3.01 11.95
N ALA A 599 -27.92 3.24 12.13
CA ALA A 599 -27.36 4.54 12.49
C ALA A 599 -25.91 4.66 11.99
N VAL A 600 -25.43 5.88 11.76
CA VAL A 600 -24.06 6.15 11.31
C VAL A 600 -23.57 7.47 11.90
N LYS A 601 -22.24 7.58 12.07
CA LYS A 601 -21.62 8.85 12.45
C LYS A 601 -20.30 9.04 11.67
N TYR A 602 -20.22 10.09 10.89
CA TYR A 602 -19.04 10.51 10.13
C TYR A 602 -18.41 11.72 10.79
N ILE A 603 -17.16 11.59 11.23
CA ILE A 603 -16.42 12.72 11.82
C ILE A 603 -15.67 13.46 10.72
N MET A 604 -14.99 12.69 9.87
CA MET A 604 -14.20 13.17 8.75
C MET A 604 -14.08 12.05 7.69
N PRO A 605 -13.66 12.35 6.47
CA PRO A 605 -13.35 11.31 5.50
C PRO A 605 -12.45 10.22 6.07
N LYS A 606 -12.78 8.97 5.80
CA LYS A 606 -12.09 7.75 6.32
C LYS A 606 -12.12 7.59 7.85
N THR A 607 -12.96 8.36 8.56
CA THR A 607 -13.17 8.21 10.01
C THR A 607 -14.65 8.28 10.34
N TYR A 608 -15.26 7.11 10.44
CA TYR A 608 -16.70 6.95 10.67
C TYR A 608 -17.01 5.62 11.36
N ILE A 609 -18.21 5.53 11.92
CA ILE A 609 -18.77 4.30 12.49
C ILE A 609 -20.14 4.02 11.87
N ASP A 610 -20.29 2.82 11.35
CA ASP A 610 -21.53 2.26 10.82
C ASP A 610 -22.14 1.32 11.85
N ILE A 611 -23.38 1.57 12.26
CA ILE A 611 -24.11 0.77 13.24
C ILE A 611 -25.14 -0.06 12.48
N VAL A 612 -24.85 -1.34 12.31
CA VAL A 612 -25.62 -2.26 11.47
C VAL A 612 -26.89 -2.72 12.16
N SER A 613 -26.81 -3.04 13.45
CA SER A 613 -28.02 -3.51 14.17
C SER A 613 -28.10 -2.99 15.60
N ILE A 614 -29.35 -2.70 16.01
CA ILE A 614 -29.73 -2.23 17.34
C ILE A 614 -30.91 -3.07 17.84
N GLU A 615 -30.79 -3.68 19.03
CA GLU A 615 -31.85 -4.43 19.69
C GLU A 615 -32.11 -3.85 21.08
N ASN A 616 -33.35 -3.52 21.39
CA ASN A 616 -33.76 -2.94 22.69
C ASN A 616 -32.88 -1.74 23.11
N GLY A 617 -32.49 -0.86 22.14
CA GLY A 617 -31.66 0.30 22.39
C GLY A 617 -30.16 0.00 22.61
N ILE A 618 -29.75 -1.26 22.47
CA ILE A 618 -28.36 -1.72 22.59
C ILE A 618 -27.82 -2.03 21.21
N VAL A 619 -26.67 -1.48 20.87
CA VAL A 619 -25.96 -1.76 19.62
C VAL A 619 -25.36 -3.17 19.68
N LYS A 620 -25.70 -3.98 18.69
CA LYS A 620 -25.25 -5.39 18.58
C LYS A 620 -24.10 -5.55 17.59
N SER A 621 -24.20 -4.89 16.44
CA SER A 621 -23.13 -4.94 15.43
C SER A 621 -22.82 -3.56 14.88
N TYR A 622 -21.53 -3.32 14.64
CA TYR A 622 -21.01 -2.08 14.10
C TYR A 622 -19.67 -2.30 13.38
N GLU A 623 -19.37 -1.42 12.44
CA GLU A 623 -18.08 -1.34 11.77
C GLU A 623 -17.44 0.02 12.04
N ILE A 624 -16.12 0.05 12.22
CA ILE A 624 -15.34 1.26 12.47
C ILE A 624 -14.31 1.44 11.39
N HIS A 625 -14.25 2.65 10.89
CA HIS A 625 -13.18 3.15 10.05
C HIS A 625 -12.50 4.32 10.76
N SER A 626 -11.17 4.29 10.88
CA SER A 626 -10.41 5.33 11.57
C SER A 626 -9.06 5.56 10.91
N LYS A 627 -8.92 6.72 10.25
CA LYS A 627 -7.69 7.12 9.60
C LYS A 627 -6.61 7.42 10.64
N GLY A 628 -5.43 6.80 10.49
CA GLY A 628 -4.28 7.04 11.37
C GLY A 628 -4.35 6.43 12.76
N LEU A 629 -5.46 5.74 13.10
CA LEU A 629 -5.65 5.02 14.34
C LEU A 629 -6.16 3.60 14.06
N ALA A 630 -5.53 2.57 14.62
CA ALA A 630 -5.97 1.20 14.39
C ALA A 630 -7.40 0.98 14.91
N THR A 631 -8.29 0.48 14.06
CA THR A 631 -9.71 0.25 14.38
C THR A 631 -9.89 -0.64 15.60
N THR A 632 -9.01 -1.63 15.81
CA THR A 632 -9.01 -2.51 16.96
C THR A 632 -8.90 -1.78 18.31
N ILE A 633 -8.24 -0.61 18.33
CA ILE A 633 -8.07 0.19 19.57
C ILE A 633 -9.40 0.87 19.91
N VAL A 634 -10.07 1.44 18.93
CA VAL A 634 -11.40 2.05 19.13
C VAL A 634 -12.42 0.98 19.51
N THR A 635 -12.39 -0.17 18.82
CA THR A 635 -13.24 -1.34 19.15
C THR A 635 -13.06 -1.81 20.58
N LYS A 636 -11.81 -2.00 21.04
CA LYS A 636 -11.53 -2.38 22.44
C LYS A 636 -12.10 -1.40 23.46
N LYS A 637 -12.05 -0.09 23.16
CA LYS A 637 -12.64 0.93 24.06
C LYS A 637 -14.17 0.84 24.09
N LEU A 638 -14.83 0.56 22.97
CA LEU A 638 -16.28 0.36 22.93
C LEU A 638 -16.72 -0.94 23.62
N GLN A 639 -15.95 -2.01 23.46
CA GLN A 639 -16.22 -3.32 24.08
C GLN A 639 -16.12 -3.34 25.62
N GLN A 640 -15.50 -2.34 26.23
CA GLN A 640 -15.47 -2.20 27.69
C GLN A 640 -16.86 -1.94 28.29
N TYR A 641 -17.83 -1.56 27.48
CA TYR A 641 -19.18 -1.27 27.91
C TYR A 641 -20.09 -2.47 27.76
N LYS A 642 -20.59 -3.03 28.91
CA LYS A 642 -21.55 -4.16 28.92
C LYS A 642 -22.83 -3.88 28.12
N LYS A 643 -23.28 -2.61 28.04
CA LYS A 643 -24.42 -2.14 27.26
C LYS A 643 -23.96 -0.95 26.41
N LEU A 644 -23.68 -1.19 25.15
CA LEU A 644 -23.28 -0.13 24.19
C LEU A 644 -24.54 0.50 23.60
N THR A 645 -24.76 1.79 23.87
CA THR A 645 -25.91 2.57 23.37
C THR A 645 -25.43 3.62 22.36
N LEU A 646 -26.34 4.13 21.50
CA LEU A 646 -26.04 5.22 20.57
C LEU A 646 -25.46 6.45 21.29
N LYS A 647 -25.99 6.83 22.45
CA LYS A 647 -25.46 7.96 23.24
C LYS A 647 -24.01 7.74 23.69
N ARG A 648 -23.63 6.52 24.03
CA ARG A 648 -22.24 6.18 24.38
C ARG A 648 -21.32 6.21 23.16
N ILE A 649 -21.78 5.66 22.04
CA ILE A 649 -21.03 5.75 20.77
C ILE A 649 -20.82 7.21 20.40
N ASP A 650 -21.85 8.03 20.42
CA ASP A 650 -21.78 9.44 20.07
C ASP A 650 -20.77 10.22 20.93
N LYS A 651 -20.65 9.87 22.21
CA LYS A 651 -19.65 10.44 23.13
C LYS A 651 -18.22 9.96 22.86
N ILE A 652 -18.04 8.65 22.62
CA ILE A 652 -16.71 8.03 22.46
C ILE A 652 -16.16 8.27 21.05
N PHE A 653 -17.02 8.17 20.05
CA PHE A 653 -16.66 8.38 18.66
C PHE A 653 -16.90 9.84 18.28
N ASN A 654 -15.99 10.74 18.73
CA ASN A 654 -16.13 12.19 18.56
C ASN A 654 -14.77 12.88 18.51
N TYR A 655 -14.79 14.17 18.14
CA TYR A 655 -13.61 15.04 18.19
C TYR A 655 -13.02 15.10 19.61
N GLY A 656 -11.69 15.27 19.68
CA GLY A 656 -10.98 15.39 20.95
C GLY A 656 -10.79 14.10 21.71
N GLN A 657 -11.36 12.98 21.26
CA GLN A 657 -11.16 11.68 21.92
C GLN A 657 -9.77 11.14 21.67
N LYS A 658 -9.04 10.88 22.77
CA LYS A 658 -7.69 10.32 22.76
C LYS A 658 -7.70 8.82 22.95
N PHE A 659 -6.80 8.16 22.26
CA PHE A 659 -6.57 6.73 22.32
C PHE A 659 -5.08 6.44 22.46
N LEU A 660 -4.73 5.52 23.35
CA LEU A 660 -3.38 5.01 23.45
C LEU A 660 -3.12 4.01 22.34
N THR A 661 -2.13 4.27 21.48
CA THR A 661 -1.73 3.43 20.35
C THR A 661 -0.22 3.23 20.34
N LEU A 662 0.27 2.35 19.47
CA LEU A 662 1.70 2.16 19.26
C LEU A 662 2.12 2.90 17.97
N GLN A 663 3.24 3.60 18.04
CA GLN A 663 3.87 4.29 16.90
C GLN A 663 5.29 3.82 16.73
N ALA A 664 5.67 3.55 15.48
CA ALA A 664 7.04 3.20 15.14
C ALA A 664 7.97 4.42 15.27
N MET A 665 9.12 4.25 15.89
CA MET A 665 10.15 5.28 16.05
C MET A 665 11.53 4.68 15.81
N ASN A 666 12.36 5.37 15.01
CA ASN A 666 13.78 5.04 14.89
C ASN A 666 14.52 5.47 16.16
N VAL A 667 15.27 4.54 16.74
CA VAL A 667 16.05 4.72 17.96
C VAL A 667 17.45 4.12 17.75
N ARG A 668 18.34 4.28 18.71
CA ARG A 668 19.61 3.54 18.71
C ARG A 668 19.33 2.03 18.71
N GLY A 669 20.01 1.29 17.83
CA GLY A 669 19.79 -0.14 17.66
C GLY A 669 18.75 -0.52 16.60
N GLY A 670 17.97 0.46 16.07
CA GLY A 670 17.02 0.22 15.00
C GLY A 670 15.67 0.92 15.16
N LYS A 671 14.55 0.19 15.12
CA LYS A 671 13.19 0.72 15.20
C LYS A 671 12.37 0.01 16.27
N VAL A 672 11.60 0.76 17.02
CA VAL A 672 10.74 0.23 18.10
C VAL A 672 9.31 0.75 17.97
N LEU A 673 8.37 0.05 18.60
CA LEU A 673 7.00 0.53 18.80
C LEU A 673 6.90 1.18 20.19
N ILE A 674 6.55 2.46 20.22
CA ILE A 674 6.34 3.20 21.46
C ILE A 674 4.87 3.55 21.66
N PRO A 675 4.36 3.52 22.89
CA PRO A 675 3.01 3.94 23.20
C PRO A 675 2.89 5.46 23.12
N VAL A 676 1.92 5.94 22.33
CA VAL A 676 1.61 7.37 22.15
C VAL A 676 0.10 7.59 22.24
N GLU A 677 -0.30 8.79 22.67
CA GLU A 677 -1.70 9.22 22.53
C GLU A 677 -1.93 9.81 21.14
N LYS A 678 -2.98 9.35 20.46
CA LYS A 678 -3.48 9.95 19.21
C LYS A 678 -4.95 10.31 19.36
N TYR A 679 -5.33 11.44 18.75
CA TYR A 679 -6.72 11.79 18.61
C TYR A 679 -7.41 10.95 17.55
N LEU A 680 -8.67 10.57 17.75
CA LEU A 680 -9.53 10.07 16.68
C LEU A 680 -9.74 11.16 15.61
N ALA A 681 -10.03 12.37 16.10
CA ALA A 681 -9.98 13.62 15.36
C ALA A 681 -9.65 14.75 16.33
N ARG A 682 -8.82 15.71 15.96
CA ARG A 682 -8.38 16.80 16.83
C ARG A 682 -9.55 17.78 17.13
N PRO A 683 -9.65 18.34 18.33
CA PRO A 683 -10.74 19.27 18.67
C PRO A 683 -10.74 20.54 17.80
N GLU A 684 -9.56 21.15 17.65
CA GLU A 684 -9.33 22.39 16.91
C GLU A 684 -9.63 22.28 15.42
N CYS A 685 -9.66 21.08 14.90
CA CYS A 685 -9.93 20.80 13.48
C CYS A 685 -11.40 20.45 13.21
N ALA A 686 -12.33 20.71 14.12
CA ALA A 686 -13.73 20.37 13.90
C ALA A 686 -14.34 21.08 12.65
N GLU A 687 -13.78 22.25 12.28
CA GLU A 687 -14.13 22.99 11.07
C GLU A 687 -13.10 22.77 9.94
N ASP A 688 -11.80 22.71 10.26
CA ASP A 688 -10.71 22.64 9.29
C ASP A 688 -10.35 21.20 8.82
N LEU A 689 -10.74 20.17 9.57
CA LEU A 689 -10.45 18.76 9.23
C LEU A 689 -10.97 18.33 7.86
N TYR A 690 -11.95 19.04 7.34
CA TYR A 690 -12.45 18.80 6.00
C TYR A 690 -11.42 19.17 4.93
N LEU A 691 -10.66 20.24 5.15
CA LEU A 691 -9.59 20.73 4.26
C LEU A 691 -8.42 19.77 4.21
N GLU A 692 -7.92 19.34 5.38
CA GLU A 692 -6.80 18.41 5.46
C GLU A 692 -7.10 17.02 4.87
N SER A 693 -8.35 16.56 4.97
CA SER A 693 -8.73 15.21 4.52
C SER A 693 -8.92 15.10 3.01
N GLY A 694 -9.32 16.17 2.33
CA GLY A 694 -9.44 16.22 0.87
C GLY A 694 -8.11 15.98 0.17
N TYR A 695 -7.01 16.50 0.73
CA TYR A 695 -5.66 16.34 0.19
C TYR A 695 -5.16 14.89 0.15
N ASN A 696 -5.44 14.12 1.18
CA ASN A 696 -4.94 12.75 1.29
C ASN A 696 -5.71 11.73 0.44
N GLY A 697 -6.91 12.04 -0.04
CA GLY A 697 -7.68 11.15 -0.91
C GLY A 697 -7.14 11.07 -2.33
N MET A 698 -6.45 12.13 -2.80
CA MET A 698 -5.97 12.21 -4.18
C MET A 698 -4.58 11.60 -4.40
N PHE A 699 -3.76 11.49 -3.35
CA PHE A 699 -2.36 11.05 -3.45
C PHE A 699 -2.05 9.74 -2.73
N LEU A 700 -3.03 9.15 -2.02
CA LEU A 700 -2.84 7.88 -1.29
C LEU A 700 -2.64 6.64 -2.18
N ASN A 701 -2.84 6.77 -3.49
CA ASN A 701 -2.49 5.73 -4.45
C ASN A 701 -1.00 5.74 -4.85
N GLU A 702 -0.20 6.65 -4.32
CA GLU A 702 1.25 6.69 -4.50
C GLU A 702 2.03 5.99 -3.36
N ARG A 703 1.32 5.41 -2.35
CA ARG A 703 1.94 4.58 -1.30
C ARG A 703 1.92 3.10 -1.63
#